data_a3bc2274ec7b1f9f2a1204035e6864b8
#
_entry.id   a3bc2274ec7b1f9f2a1204035e6864b8
#
_cell.length_a   1.000
_cell.length_b   1.000
_cell.length_c   1.000
_cell.angle_alpha   90.00
_cell.angle_beta   90.00
_cell.angle_gamma   90.00
#
_symmetry.space_group_name_H-M   'P 1'
#
loop_
_entity.id
_entity.type
_entity.pdbx_description
1 polymer ?
#
loop_
_entity_poly.entity_id
_entity_poly.type
_entity_poly.pdbx_seq_one_letter_code
_entity_poly.pdbx_strand_id
1 'polypeptide(L)'
;MSKSPKKSKSLTRAGNRPATISAQQTIPYVRMLPDGICQLPGGVYTKTLEYEDINYSVASAEDQTAIFGGWSSWLNYFDSSLPFQLSFVNRRSRSGSRYKVNISEADDRFNSVRTEYTGMLKNQIAKSNNGIERAKYVTFCIPAENVAAARPRLERVEADVIGNFKRLGVQSQPLDGRERLALLHGQLHPGSREPFRFKWADIAHTGMGTKDFIVPDSFDFRQSRSFRVGQTWGAASYLQIMASELSDKLLLEILELDAELTVTMHIQTVDQVKAIKTVKGKISDIDKMKVEEQRKATRAGYDPDILPPDLVTFSKDAAELLADLQSRNERMFLLTFLIVNTAPTRERLENDIFTVNGIAQKYNCAVKRLDWQQEQGYMSSLALGYNGIEIQRGMTTSSTAIFVPFMTRELRMDGPSLYYGMNALSHNVIMADRKKLKSANGLYLGSTGSGKSFAAKRELLNVFLAIPQDRIIVVDPMGEYAPLVERLGGQVIEIAPDSPNHISPMDVQMDMGGGDSPLSLKADFLLSLCELVVGGRDGLQPIEKTVIDRCVRQVYREMALGLETAKTPLLQDLYEELLRQPEPEAKRIATALELYCTGSLNLFNHPTNVNLNSRVVCFVLKGMGENLRKIAMHITNDFVTSAVGTN
;
A
#
# COMPACT_ATOMS: atom_id res chain seq x y z
N MET A 1 58.29 5.56 40.23
CA MET A 1 57.15 6.39 40.72
C MET A 1 56.03 6.27 39.74
N SER A 2 55.09 5.41 40.06
CA SER A 2 53.95 5.01 39.25
C SER A 2 52.77 5.94 39.55
N LYS A 3 52.15 6.57 38.52
CA LYS A 3 50.87 7.24 38.67
C LYS A 3 49.80 6.35 38.05
N SER A 4 48.98 5.74 38.91
CA SER A 4 47.77 5.00 38.56
C SER A 4 46.69 5.95 37.98
N PRO A 5 45.85 5.47 37.02
CA PRO A 5 44.77 6.27 36.48
C PRO A 5 43.63 6.35 37.49
N LYS A 6 43.08 7.56 37.64
CA LYS A 6 41.92 7.86 38.45
C LYS A 6 40.70 7.10 37.94
N LYS A 7 40.11 6.27 38.79
CA LYS A 7 38.77 5.68 38.62
C LYS A 7 37.73 6.79 38.43
N SER A 8 37.00 6.73 37.36
CA SER A 8 35.80 7.53 37.17
C SER A 8 34.76 7.15 38.24
N LYS A 9 34.36 8.10 39.02
CA LYS A 9 33.31 7.93 40.03
C LYS A 9 31.98 7.68 39.30
N SER A 10 31.41 6.50 39.52
CA SER A 10 30.03 6.21 39.21
C SER A 10 29.14 7.22 39.91
N LEU A 11 28.35 7.97 39.14
CA LEU A 11 27.31 8.84 39.65
C LEU A 11 26.06 8.01 40.03
N THR A 12 26.17 7.24 41.10
CA THR A 12 25.05 6.78 41.89
C THR A 12 24.79 7.80 43.00
N ARG A 13 24.16 8.89 42.70
CA ARG A 13 23.41 9.68 43.66
C ARG A 13 21.93 9.60 43.29
N ALA A 14 21.20 8.78 44.02
CA ALA A 14 19.80 9.00 44.29
C ALA A 14 19.68 10.36 45.04
N GLY A 15 19.86 11.47 44.31
CA GLY A 15 19.70 12.82 44.82
C GLY A 15 18.27 13.25 44.54
N ASN A 16 17.58 13.62 45.60
CA ASN A 16 16.27 14.31 45.66
C ASN A 16 15.86 14.93 44.31
N ARG A 17 15.08 14.20 43.50
CA ARG A 17 14.32 14.80 42.41
C ARG A 17 13.38 15.80 43.04
N PRO A 18 13.31 17.06 42.59
CA PRO A 18 12.29 17.99 43.06
C PRO A 18 10.92 17.33 42.89
N ALA A 19 10.07 17.44 43.87
CA ALA A 19 8.82 16.71 44.01
C ALA A 19 7.77 16.96 42.88
N THR A 20 8.07 17.86 41.92
CA THR A 20 7.18 18.24 40.81
C THR A 20 7.96 18.61 39.57
N ILE A 21 8.32 17.60 38.73
CA ILE A 21 8.71 17.84 37.35
C ILE A 21 7.43 18.09 36.56
N SER A 22 7.34 19.17 35.79
CA SER A 22 6.18 19.41 34.94
C SER A 22 6.09 18.38 33.82
N ALA A 23 4.89 18.08 33.33
CA ALA A 23 4.69 17.14 32.24
C ALA A 23 5.45 17.56 30.95
N GLN A 24 5.60 18.87 30.69
CA GLN A 24 6.41 19.39 29.58
C GLN A 24 7.89 19.02 29.70
N GLN A 25 8.43 19.02 30.93
CA GLN A 25 9.84 18.67 31.18
C GLN A 25 10.13 17.18 30.97
N THR A 26 9.11 16.34 31.10
CA THR A 26 9.24 14.88 30.85
C THR A 26 9.42 14.57 29.37
N ILE A 27 8.86 15.36 28.45
CA ILE A 27 8.95 15.13 27.01
C ILE A 27 10.38 15.45 26.52
N PRO A 28 11.11 14.48 25.88
CA PRO A 28 12.56 14.57 25.70
C PRO A 28 12.98 15.34 24.43
N TYR A 29 12.39 16.51 24.14
CA TYR A 29 12.95 17.39 23.12
C TYR A 29 13.08 18.82 23.63
N VAL A 30 13.93 19.62 23.02
CA VAL A 30 14.19 21.01 23.39
C VAL A 30 13.31 21.95 22.55
N ARG A 31 13.30 21.76 21.23
CA ARG A 31 12.65 22.66 20.29
C ARG A 31 12.17 21.91 19.06
N MET A 32 10.98 22.24 18.58
CA MET A 32 10.43 21.83 17.28
C MET A 32 10.40 23.06 16.36
N LEU A 33 10.87 22.91 15.12
CA LEU A 33 10.90 23.96 14.11
C LEU A 33 9.81 23.76 13.06
N PRO A 34 9.38 24.81 12.34
CA PRO A 34 8.34 24.71 11.33
C PRO A 34 8.66 23.73 10.18
N ASP A 35 9.91 23.60 9.80
CA ASP A 35 10.41 22.70 8.75
C ASP A 35 10.56 21.23 9.21
N GLY A 36 10.03 20.89 10.35
CA GLY A 36 10.08 19.53 10.90
C GLY A 36 11.39 19.15 11.59
N ILE A 37 12.39 20.03 11.67
CA ILE A 37 13.61 19.75 12.45
C ILE A 37 13.26 19.82 13.95
N CYS A 38 13.61 18.76 14.68
CA CYS A 38 13.47 18.68 16.12
C CYS A 38 14.85 18.65 16.78
N GLN A 39 15.06 19.51 17.77
CA GLN A 39 16.26 19.53 18.59
C GLN A 39 16.03 18.69 19.86
N LEU A 40 16.88 17.70 20.06
CA LEU A 40 16.93 16.89 21.29
C LEU A 40 18.00 17.44 22.27
N PRO A 41 17.99 17.02 23.54
CA PRO A 41 19.09 17.27 24.45
C PRO A 41 20.42 16.73 23.91
N GLY A 42 21.53 17.39 24.26
CA GLY A 42 22.88 16.94 23.83
C GLY A 42 23.27 17.37 22.42
N GLY A 43 22.57 18.30 21.78
CA GLY A 43 22.95 18.81 20.45
C GLY A 43 22.63 17.84 19.31
N VAL A 44 21.62 16.99 19.47
CA VAL A 44 21.13 16.09 18.41
C VAL A 44 19.93 16.72 17.71
N TYR A 45 19.92 16.66 16.40
CA TYR A 45 18.83 17.15 15.55
C TYR A 45 18.23 16.01 14.76
N THR A 46 16.90 15.99 14.63
CA THR A 46 16.18 14.89 13.99
C THR A 46 15.15 15.38 12.98
N LYS A 47 14.94 14.58 11.95
CA LYS A 47 13.80 14.69 11.03
C LYS A 47 13.06 13.37 10.93
N THR A 48 11.78 13.44 10.60
CA THR A 48 10.90 12.26 10.52
C THR A 48 10.20 12.24 9.17
N LEU A 49 10.18 11.07 8.52
CA LEU A 49 9.37 10.80 7.34
C LEU A 49 8.27 9.81 7.70
N GLU A 50 7.09 10.00 7.12
CA GLU A 50 6.05 8.97 7.03
C GLU A 50 6.28 8.16 5.76
N TYR A 51 6.05 6.84 5.79
CA TYR A 51 6.14 5.98 4.62
C TYR A 51 5.00 4.98 4.55
N GLU A 52 4.63 4.63 3.33
CA GLU A 52 3.50 3.75 3.04
C GLU A 52 3.91 2.28 2.94
N ASP A 53 2.89 1.42 2.88
CA ASP A 53 3.06 0.00 2.61
C ASP A 53 3.24 -0.31 1.13
N ILE A 54 3.91 -1.43 0.87
CA ILE A 54 3.87 -2.15 -0.41
C ILE A 54 3.35 -3.56 -0.19
N ASN A 55 2.91 -4.22 -1.25
CA ASN A 55 2.31 -5.56 -1.17
C ASN A 55 3.38 -6.64 -0.97
N TYR A 56 3.96 -6.75 0.22
CA TYR A 56 4.93 -7.78 0.56
C TYR A 56 4.26 -9.13 0.86
N SER A 57 3.24 -9.14 1.71
CA SER A 57 2.61 -10.39 2.19
C SER A 57 1.89 -11.19 1.10
N VAL A 58 1.50 -10.54 0.00
CA VAL A 58 0.79 -11.16 -1.14
C VAL A 58 1.66 -11.26 -2.40
N ALA A 59 2.93 -10.86 -2.31
CA ALA A 59 3.87 -10.92 -3.42
C ALA A 59 4.33 -12.37 -3.69
N SER A 60 4.83 -12.62 -4.90
CA SER A 60 5.50 -13.89 -5.23
C SER A 60 6.76 -14.08 -4.39
N ALA A 61 7.24 -15.30 -4.22
CA ALA A 61 8.47 -15.58 -3.48
C ALA A 61 9.69 -14.85 -4.08
N GLU A 62 9.72 -14.68 -5.40
CA GLU A 62 10.76 -13.93 -6.13
C GLU A 62 10.70 -12.44 -5.78
N ASP A 63 9.51 -11.84 -5.83
CA ASP A 63 9.31 -10.43 -5.46
C ASP A 63 9.58 -10.19 -3.97
N GLN A 64 9.19 -11.10 -3.08
CA GLN A 64 9.51 -11.02 -1.65
C GLN A 64 11.03 -10.99 -1.42
N THR A 65 11.76 -11.85 -2.14
CA THR A 65 13.23 -11.89 -2.08
C THR A 65 13.84 -10.58 -2.58
N ALA A 66 13.33 -10.03 -3.68
CA ALA A 66 13.78 -8.75 -4.23
C ALA A 66 13.51 -7.58 -3.26
N ILE A 67 12.30 -7.54 -2.65
CA ILE A 67 11.94 -6.53 -1.64
C ILE A 67 12.85 -6.66 -0.40
N PHE A 68 13.10 -7.89 0.08
CA PHE A 68 13.99 -8.15 1.20
C PHE A 68 15.42 -7.67 0.93
N GLY A 69 15.97 -7.98 -0.25
CA GLY A 69 17.30 -7.52 -0.68
C GLY A 69 17.38 -5.99 -0.77
N GLY A 70 16.35 -5.36 -1.32
CA GLY A 70 16.23 -3.90 -1.37
C GLY A 70 16.11 -3.26 0.02
N TRP A 71 15.37 -3.88 0.95
CA TRP A 71 15.26 -3.45 2.33
C TRP A 71 16.58 -3.60 3.10
N SER A 72 17.30 -4.69 2.89
CA SER A 72 18.65 -4.88 3.42
C SER A 72 19.62 -3.79 2.94
N SER A 73 19.53 -3.44 1.66
CA SER A 73 20.31 -2.34 1.08
C SER A 73 19.93 -0.98 1.64
N TRP A 74 18.64 -0.76 1.93
CA TRP A 74 18.14 0.44 2.58
C TRP A 74 18.71 0.58 4.00
N LEU A 75 18.75 -0.49 4.80
CA LEU A 75 19.37 -0.49 6.12
C LEU A 75 20.88 -0.17 6.04
N ASN A 76 21.56 -0.69 5.04
CA ASN A 76 22.98 -0.45 4.81
C ASN A 76 23.32 0.99 4.36
N TYR A 77 22.34 1.82 4.04
CA TYR A 77 22.58 3.24 3.82
C TYR A 77 23.05 3.95 5.10
N PHE A 78 22.53 3.59 6.27
CA PHE A 78 22.84 4.24 7.53
C PHE A 78 24.20 3.78 8.08
N ASP A 79 25.11 4.71 8.23
CA ASP A 79 26.43 4.46 8.84
C ASP A 79 26.40 4.72 10.36
N SER A 80 27.57 4.57 11.01
CA SER A 80 27.69 4.73 12.47
C SER A 80 27.45 6.16 12.96
N SER A 81 27.44 7.17 12.08
CA SER A 81 27.18 8.58 12.41
C SER A 81 25.69 8.94 12.30
N LEU A 82 24.85 8.02 11.77
CA LEU A 82 23.45 8.21 11.45
C LEU A 82 22.56 7.19 12.17
N PRO A 83 22.40 7.26 13.50
CA PRO A 83 21.39 6.45 14.18
C PRO A 83 19.99 6.83 13.71
N PHE A 84 19.10 5.85 13.62
CA PHE A 84 17.74 6.05 13.20
C PHE A 84 16.75 5.23 14.02
N GLN A 85 15.49 5.64 13.96
CA GLN A 85 14.38 5.01 14.64
C GLN A 85 13.30 4.66 13.62
N LEU A 86 12.83 3.42 13.64
CA LEU A 86 11.59 3.02 12.98
C LEU A 86 10.46 3.00 14.02
N SER A 87 9.35 3.61 13.69
CA SER A 87 8.17 3.67 14.58
C SER A 87 6.94 3.19 13.83
N PHE A 88 6.25 2.23 14.42
CA PHE A 88 4.98 1.68 13.94
C PHE A 88 3.92 2.02 14.97
N VAL A 89 2.95 2.83 14.57
CA VAL A 89 1.94 3.37 15.50
C VAL A 89 0.57 2.86 15.10
N ASN A 90 0.02 1.96 15.91
CA ASN A 90 -1.35 1.49 15.79
C ASN A 90 -2.23 2.30 16.73
N ARG A 91 -3.16 3.05 16.17
CA ARG A 91 -4.13 3.87 16.92
C ARG A 91 -5.54 3.59 16.48
N ARG A 92 -6.49 3.64 17.40
CA ARG A 92 -7.90 3.62 17.01
C ARG A 92 -8.23 4.90 16.24
N SER A 93 -8.78 4.71 15.05
CA SER A 93 -9.22 5.82 14.22
C SER A 93 -10.21 6.69 14.98
N ARG A 94 -10.00 8.00 14.94
CA ARG A 94 -10.90 8.98 15.52
C ARG A 94 -12.19 9.01 14.70
N SER A 95 -13.10 8.06 14.94
CA SER A 95 -14.46 8.06 14.41
C SER A 95 -14.56 8.30 12.89
N GLY A 96 -15.38 7.58 12.18
CA GLY A 96 -15.78 7.67 10.78
C GLY A 96 -15.74 9.00 10.01
N SER A 97 -15.10 10.05 10.55
CA SER A 97 -14.97 11.37 9.94
C SER A 97 -13.94 11.44 8.79
N ARG A 98 -13.00 10.47 8.71
CA ARG A 98 -12.09 10.38 7.55
C ARG A 98 -12.76 9.80 6.32
N TYR A 99 -13.77 8.94 6.49
CA TYR A 99 -14.60 8.49 5.38
C TYR A 99 -15.72 9.51 5.20
N LYS A 100 -15.54 10.49 4.34
CA LYS A 100 -16.66 11.30 3.83
C LYS A 100 -17.53 10.42 2.92
N VAL A 101 -18.11 9.39 3.52
CA VAL A 101 -19.10 8.53 2.88
C VAL A 101 -20.45 9.23 2.98
N ASN A 102 -20.50 10.44 2.46
CA ASN A 102 -21.75 11.14 2.30
C ASN A 102 -21.94 11.37 0.80
N ILE A 103 -22.80 10.58 0.21
CA ILE A 103 -23.20 10.79 -1.18
C ILE A 103 -24.09 12.03 -1.16
N SER A 104 -23.64 13.09 -1.82
CA SER A 104 -24.36 14.36 -1.89
C SER A 104 -25.70 14.17 -2.58
N GLU A 105 -26.71 14.92 -2.15
CA GLU A 105 -27.99 15.02 -2.83
C GLU A 105 -27.80 15.58 -4.25
N ALA A 106 -28.60 15.12 -5.18
CA ALA A 106 -28.65 15.61 -6.56
C ALA A 106 -30.08 15.97 -6.91
N ASP A 107 -30.25 16.75 -7.97
CA ASP A 107 -31.59 17.12 -8.48
C ASP A 107 -32.18 15.97 -9.28
N ASP A 108 -32.49 14.88 -8.57
CA ASP A 108 -33.17 13.71 -9.15
C ASP A 108 -34.00 12.97 -8.09
N ARG A 109 -34.78 11.96 -8.53
CA ARG A 109 -35.68 11.18 -7.67
C ARG A 109 -34.97 10.18 -6.74
N PHE A 110 -33.64 10.11 -6.71
CA PHE A 110 -32.87 9.05 -6.03
C PHE A 110 -32.26 9.46 -4.69
N ASN A 111 -32.62 10.61 -4.12
CA ASN A 111 -32.05 11.09 -2.85
C ASN A 111 -32.37 10.17 -1.67
N SER A 112 -33.54 9.53 -1.66
CA SER A 112 -33.87 8.51 -0.66
C SER A 112 -32.92 7.30 -0.74
N VAL A 113 -32.59 6.86 -1.96
CA VAL A 113 -31.65 5.76 -2.20
C VAL A 113 -30.24 6.17 -1.78
N ARG A 114 -29.81 7.43 -2.03
CA ARG A 114 -28.52 7.96 -1.56
C ARG A 114 -28.40 7.93 -0.05
N THR A 115 -29.46 8.32 0.64
CA THR A 115 -29.52 8.32 2.11
C THR A 115 -29.43 6.91 2.66
N GLU A 116 -30.21 5.96 2.12
CA GLU A 116 -30.19 4.56 2.53
C GLU A 116 -28.81 3.92 2.25
N TYR A 117 -28.26 4.13 1.06
CA TYR A 117 -26.95 3.61 0.69
C TYR A 117 -25.82 4.19 1.54
N THR A 118 -25.87 5.49 1.84
CA THR A 118 -24.95 6.16 2.79
C THR A 118 -25.05 5.53 4.18
N GLY A 119 -26.25 5.25 4.66
CA GLY A 119 -26.50 4.56 5.93
C GLY A 119 -25.89 3.15 5.94
N MET A 120 -26.08 2.39 4.87
CA MET A 120 -25.48 1.06 4.70
C MET A 120 -23.96 1.12 4.71
N LEU A 121 -23.33 2.06 4.00
CA LEU A 121 -21.89 2.23 3.97
C LEU A 121 -21.35 2.61 5.36
N LYS A 122 -21.99 3.53 6.08
CA LYS A 122 -21.64 3.89 7.46
C LYS A 122 -21.69 2.67 8.39
N ASN A 123 -22.71 1.82 8.23
CA ASN A 123 -22.83 0.58 9.00
C ASN A 123 -21.73 -0.42 8.65
N GLN A 124 -21.33 -0.55 7.39
CA GLN A 124 -20.22 -1.42 6.98
C GLN A 124 -18.88 -0.90 7.53
N ILE A 125 -18.65 0.40 7.48
CA ILE A 125 -17.47 1.04 8.06
C ILE A 125 -17.43 0.83 9.58
N ALA A 126 -18.57 0.91 10.26
CA ALA A 126 -18.64 0.65 11.70
C ALA A 126 -18.37 -0.82 12.08
N LYS A 127 -18.65 -1.76 11.17
CA LYS A 127 -18.33 -3.19 11.32
C LYS A 127 -16.92 -3.54 10.86
N SER A 128 -16.28 -2.67 10.07
CA SER A 128 -14.90 -2.88 9.65
C SER A 128 -14.00 -2.82 10.88
N ASN A 129 -12.86 -3.45 10.76
CA ASN A 129 -11.88 -3.62 11.82
C ASN A 129 -11.90 -2.45 12.79
N ASN A 130 -12.01 -2.70 14.04
CA ASN A 130 -12.14 -1.79 15.21
C ASN A 130 -11.55 -0.37 15.05
N GLY A 131 -11.35 0.08 13.79
CA GLY A 131 -10.86 1.39 13.41
C GLY A 131 -9.39 1.61 13.74
N ILE A 132 -8.54 0.58 13.68
CA ILE A 132 -7.10 0.77 13.88
C ILE A 132 -6.45 1.31 12.60
N GLU A 133 -5.86 2.48 12.72
CA GLU A 133 -4.97 3.08 11.73
C GLU A 133 -3.54 2.69 12.07
N ARG A 134 -2.81 2.21 11.05
CA ARG A 134 -1.39 1.86 11.14
C ARG A 134 -0.59 2.90 10.39
N ALA A 135 0.28 3.59 11.10
CA ALA A 135 1.18 4.58 10.52
C ALA A 135 2.64 4.19 10.79
N LYS A 136 3.51 4.48 9.84
CA LYS A 136 4.92 4.07 9.86
C LYS A 136 5.81 5.26 9.63
N TYR A 137 6.81 5.39 10.49
CA TYR A 137 7.70 6.54 10.47
C TYR A 137 9.15 6.09 10.56
N VAL A 138 10.02 6.82 9.88
CA VAL A 138 11.46 6.76 10.09
C VAL A 138 11.96 8.12 10.59
N THR A 139 12.68 8.11 11.70
CA THR A 139 13.31 9.30 12.28
C THR A 139 14.81 9.09 12.30
N PHE A 140 15.57 9.95 11.65
CA PHE A 140 17.03 9.91 11.64
C PHE A 140 17.61 11.07 12.43
N CYS A 141 18.78 10.82 13.04
CA CYS A 141 19.40 11.68 14.03
C CYS A 141 20.79 12.11 13.57
N ILE A 142 21.11 13.39 13.75
CA ILE A 142 22.43 13.94 13.42
C ILE A 142 22.92 14.81 14.58
N PRO A 143 24.11 14.55 15.14
CA PRO A 143 24.75 15.48 16.07
C PRO A 143 25.26 16.71 15.32
N ALA A 144 24.98 17.90 15.86
CA ALA A 144 25.47 19.16 15.33
C ALA A 144 25.56 20.23 16.42
N GLU A 145 26.40 21.23 16.20
CA GLU A 145 26.58 22.34 17.14
C GLU A 145 25.34 23.27 17.19
N ASN A 146 24.69 23.44 16.06
CA ASN A 146 23.51 24.30 15.93
C ASN A 146 22.61 23.87 14.75
N VAL A 147 21.44 24.47 14.64
CA VAL A 147 20.44 24.20 13.60
C VAL A 147 20.99 24.49 12.19
N ALA A 148 21.79 25.56 12.04
CA ALA A 148 22.32 25.95 10.72
C ALA A 148 23.31 24.89 10.18
N ALA A 149 24.07 24.24 11.05
CA ALA A 149 24.97 23.13 10.70
C ALA A 149 24.20 21.81 10.48
N ALA A 150 23.11 21.59 11.23
CA ALA A 150 22.31 20.38 11.12
C ALA A 150 21.46 20.34 9.84
N ARG A 151 20.83 21.45 9.45
CA ARG A 151 19.83 21.54 8.39
C ARG A 151 20.30 20.96 7.05
N PRO A 152 21.42 21.38 6.44
CA PRO A 152 21.85 20.86 5.13
C PRO A 152 22.13 19.35 5.15
N ARG A 153 22.65 18.85 6.30
CA ARG A 153 22.92 17.43 6.47
C ARG A 153 21.63 16.61 6.60
N LEU A 154 20.63 17.13 7.34
CA LEU A 154 19.33 16.49 7.49
C LEU A 154 18.57 16.48 6.16
N GLU A 155 18.60 17.57 5.39
CA GLU A 155 17.96 17.67 4.06
C GLU A 155 18.59 16.69 3.05
N ARG A 156 19.91 16.52 3.09
CA ARG A 156 20.59 15.52 2.27
C ARG A 156 20.15 14.09 2.63
N VAL A 157 20.19 13.74 3.92
CA VAL A 157 19.77 12.42 4.38
C VAL A 157 18.29 12.16 4.04
N GLU A 158 17.43 13.17 4.18
CA GLU A 158 16.02 13.11 3.79
C GLU A 158 15.87 12.75 2.31
N ALA A 159 16.57 13.47 1.42
CA ALA A 159 16.52 13.21 -0.01
C ALA A 159 17.02 11.79 -0.37
N ASP A 160 18.11 11.35 0.26
CA ASP A 160 18.68 10.01 0.05
C ASP A 160 17.73 8.91 0.54
N VAL A 161 17.11 9.07 1.70
CA VAL A 161 16.15 8.11 2.27
C VAL A 161 14.90 8.01 1.40
N ILE A 162 14.35 9.15 0.94
CA ILE A 162 13.22 9.19 -0.01
C ILE A 162 13.60 8.48 -1.32
N GLY A 163 14.79 8.77 -1.85
CA GLY A 163 15.29 8.12 -3.07
C GLY A 163 15.41 6.60 -2.93
N ASN A 164 15.89 6.13 -1.78
CA ASN A 164 15.99 4.70 -1.49
C ASN A 164 14.61 4.04 -1.33
N PHE A 165 13.65 4.67 -0.66
CA PHE A 165 12.26 4.19 -0.60
C PHE A 165 11.60 4.14 -1.98
N LYS A 166 11.83 5.14 -2.82
CA LYS A 166 11.30 5.16 -4.20
C LYS A 166 11.80 3.99 -5.03
N ARG A 167 13.07 3.55 -4.86
CA ARG A 167 13.61 2.35 -5.53
C ARG A 167 12.92 1.07 -5.10
N LEU A 168 12.45 1.00 -3.85
CA LEU A 168 11.63 -0.09 -3.31
C LEU A 168 10.16 -0.02 -3.74
N GLY A 169 9.74 1.05 -4.45
CA GLY A 169 8.34 1.30 -4.76
C GLY A 169 7.52 1.84 -3.58
N VAL A 170 8.17 2.21 -2.48
CA VAL A 170 7.56 2.78 -1.28
C VAL A 170 7.39 4.28 -1.45
N GLN A 171 6.18 4.78 -1.23
CA GLN A 171 5.93 6.21 -1.15
C GLN A 171 6.30 6.72 0.25
N SER A 172 6.95 7.87 0.33
CA SER A 172 7.33 8.49 1.60
C SER A 172 7.30 10.00 1.49
N GLN A 173 6.96 10.65 2.61
CA GLN A 173 6.90 12.11 2.69
C GLN A 173 7.54 12.61 3.99
N PRO A 174 8.28 13.72 3.95
CA PRO A 174 8.80 14.34 5.15
C PRO A 174 7.66 15.02 5.92
N LEU A 175 7.68 14.89 7.25
CA LEU A 175 6.75 15.60 8.11
C LEU A 175 7.26 17.00 8.43
N ASP A 176 6.41 17.99 8.28
CA ASP A 176 6.66 19.34 8.78
C ASP A 176 6.54 19.40 10.32
N GLY A 177 6.84 20.56 10.91
CA GLY A 177 6.81 20.69 12.37
C GLY A 177 5.40 20.56 12.96
N ARG A 178 4.35 20.96 12.25
CA ARG A 178 2.97 20.80 12.67
C ARG A 178 2.53 19.33 12.60
N GLU A 179 2.90 18.64 11.57
CA GLU A 179 2.62 17.21 11.37
C GLU A 179 3.34 16.38 12.42
N ARG A 180 4.61 16.68 12.71
CA ARG A 180 5.35 16.03 13.81
C ARG A 180 4.71 16.29 15.17
N LEU A 181 4.27 17.52 15.45
CA LEU A 181 3.54 17.83 16.68
C LEU A 181 2.20 17.08 16.74
N ALA A 182 1.48 16.95 15.64
CA ALA A 182 0.26 16.17 15.56
C ALA A 182 0.50 14.67 15.83
N LEU A 183 1.59 14.12 15.30
CA LEU A 183 2.02 12.75 15.59
C LEU A 183 2.32 12.56 17.08
N LEU A 184 3.14 13.42 17.66
CA LEU A 184 3.49 13.38 19.08
C LEU A 184 2.25 13.59 19.99
N HIS A 185 1.37 14.53 19.65
CA HIS A 185 0.11 14.70 20.35
C HIS A 185 -0.70 13.41 20.34
N GLY A 186 -0.80 12.73 19.18
CA GLY A 186 -1.49 11.47 19.08
C GLY A 186 -0.86 10.34 19.90
N GLN A 187 0.48 10.31 20.04
CA GLN A 187 1.17 9.33 20.87
C GLN A 187 1.04 9.67 22.38
N LEU A 188 1.00 10.95 22.73
CA LEU A 188 0.90 11.44 24.12
C LEU A 188 -0.54 11.50 24.64
N HIS A 189 -1.55 11.38 23.77
CA HIS A 189 -2.96 11.33 24.15
C HIS A 189 -3.62 10.03 23.67
N PRO A 190 -3.14 8.86 24.12
CA PRO A 190 -3.72 7.59 23.73
C PRO A 190 -5.20 7.52 24.12
N GLY A 191 -6.04 7.01 23.22
CA GLY A 191 -7.49 6.93 23.43
C GLY A 191 -8.25 8.24 23.33
N SER A 192 -7.59 9.40 23.19
CA SER A 192 -8.26 10.70 23.03
C SER A 192 -8.86 10.84 21.64
N ARG A 193 -10.08 11.39 21.59
CA ARG A 193 -10.79 11.72 20.35
C ARG A 193 -10.64 13.19 19.94
N GLU A 194 -9.96 14.00 20.72
CA GLU A 194 -9.81 15.42 20.45
C GLU A 194 -8.89 15.68 19.26
N PRO A 195 -9.26 16.54 18.31
CA PRO A 195 -8.41 16.90 17.19
C PRO A 195 -7.25 17.78 17.67
N PHE A 196 -6.06 17.53 17.15
CA PHE A 196 -4.92 18.42 17.40
C PHE A 196 -5.16 19.79 16.77
N ARG A 197 -5.10 20.84 17.60
CA ARG A 197 -5.30 22.23 17.19
C ARG A 197 -4.02 23.01 17.48
N PHE A 198 -3.32 23.41 16.44
CA PHE A 198 -2.08 24.16 16.54
C PHE A 198 -1.84 25.00 15.29
N LYS A 199 -1.43 26.25 15.49
CA LYS A 199 -0.91 27.13 14.44
C LYS A 199 0.36 27.79 14.94
N TRP A 200 1.36 27.96 14.10
CA TRP A 200 2.64 28.61 14.47
C TRP A 200 2.45 30.03 14.99
N ALA A 201 1.43 30.77 14.50
CA ALA A 201 1.08 32.09 14.98
C ALA A 201 0.70 32.10 16.48
N ASP A 202 0.14 31.00 16.99
CA ASP A 202 -0.30 30.92 18.38
C ASP A 202 0.89 31.04 19.34
N ILE A 203 2.07 30.53 18.99
CA ILE A 203 3.31 30.65 19.78
C ILE A 203 3.72 32.12 19.92
N ALA A 204 3.67 32.88 18.83
CA ALA A 204 4.07 34.29 18.85
C ALA A 204 3.14 35.15 19.68
N HIS A 205 1.85 34.81 19.74
CA HIS A 205 0.84 35.58 20.46
C HIS A 205 0.71 35.21 21.95
N THR A 206 0.95 33.93 22.28
CA THR A 206 0.71 33.43 23.65
C THR A 206 1.97 33.31 24.48
N GLY A 207 3.16 33.28 23.86
CA GLY A 207 4.41 32.99 24.55
C GLY A 207 4.54 31.51 24.98
N MET A 208 3.59 30.64 24.58
CA MET A 208 3.62 29.19 24.85
C MET A 208 4.66 28.51 23.99
N GLY A 209 5.24 27.42 24.49
CA GLY A 209 6.15 26.56 23.71
C GLY A 209 5.38 25.47 22.95
N THR A 210 6.02 24.83 21.98
CA THR A 210 5.40 23.73 21.22
C THR A 210 4.97 22.55 22.12
N LYS A 211 5.62 22.36 23.26
CA LYS A 211 5.27 21.31 24.24
C LYS A 211 3.91 21.54 24.90
N ASP A 212 3.51 22.79 25.08
CA ASP A 212 2.24 23.13 25.74
C ASP A 212 1.02 22.69 24.94
N PHE A 213 1.18 22.52 23.62
CA PHE A 213 0.11 22.05 22.72
C PHE A 213 0.02 20.53 22.60
N ILE A 214 1.03 19.79 23.06
CA ILE A 214 1.08 18.33 22.92
C ILE A 214 1.13 17.60 24.27
N VAL A 215 1.34 18.32 25.36
CA VAL A 215 1.45 17.71 26.69
C VAL A 215 0.10 17.17 27.15
N PRO A 216 0.03 15.96 27.72
CA PRO A 216 -1.17 15.44 28.34
C PRO A 216 -1.39 16.07 29.73
N ASP A 217 -2.61 15.93 30.28
CA ASP A 217 -2.97 16.46 31.59
C ASP A 217 -2.05 15.95 32.69
N SER A 218 -1.63 14.70 32.63
CA SER A 218 -0.76 14.10 33.65
C SER A 218 -0.01 12.86 33.14
N PHE A 219 1.18 12.66 33.72
CA PHE A 219 1.90 11.38 33.68
C PHE A 219 2.00 10.79 35.08
N ASP A 220 1.77 9.48 35.21
CA ASP A 220 1.98 8.74 36.45
C ASP A 220 2.84 7.50 36.20
N PHE A 221 4.12 7.58 36.61
CA PHE A 221 5.13 6.51 36.48
C PHE A 221 5.48 5.86 37.82
N ARG A 222 4.61 5.98 38.85
CA ARG A 222 4.89 5.42 40.19
C ARG A 222 4.86 3.91 40.26
N GLN A 223 4.21 3.26 39.28
CA GLN A 223 4.19 1.79 39.23
C GLN A 223 5.42 1.26 38.48
N SER A 224 6.00 0.16 38.97
CA SER A 224 7.20 -0.42 38.39
C SER A 224 7.00 -0.95 36.96
N ARG A 225 5.81 -1.47 36.63
CA ARG A 225 5.53 -2.25 35.43
C ARG A 225 4.46 -1.67 34.53
N SER A 226 3.93 -0.51 34.88
CA SER A 226 2.89 0.19 34.10
C SER A 226 2.93 1.68 34.41
N PHE A 227 2.28 2.47 33.57
CA PHE A 227 2.14 3.90 33.76
C PHE A 227 0.70 4.34 33.39
N ARG A 228 0.41 5.62 33.69
CA ARG A 228 -0.83 6.25 33.22
C ARG A 228 -0.51 7.57 32.52
N VAL A 229 -1.26 7.84 31.46
CA VAL A 229 -1.28 9.12 30.77
C VAL A 229 -2.71 9.60 30.76
N GLY A 230 -2.99 10.65 31.54
CA GLY A 230 -4.37 11.04 31.85
C GLY A 230 -5.15 9.88 32.45
N GLN A 231 -6.18 9.42 31.76
CA GLN A 231 -7.01 8.29 32.19
C GLN A 231 -6.59 6.94 31.57
N THR A 232 -5.68 6.94 30.60
CA THR A 232 -5.28 5.74 29.86
C THR A 232 -4.13 5.02 30.56
N TRP A 233 -4.25 3.69 30.66
CA TRP A 233 -3.19 2.82 31.15
C TRP A 233 -2.20 2.49 30.05
N GLY A 234 -0.92 2.39 30.39
CA GLY A 234 0.12 2.00 29.46
C GLY A 234 1.20 1.14 30.10
N ALA A 235 1.92 0.38 29.28
CA ALA A 235 3.11 -0.34 29.69
C ALA A 235 4.14 -0.38 28.57
N ALA A 236 5.39 -0.07 28.92
CA ALA A 236 6.54 -0.19 28.05
C ALA A 236 7.25 -1.52 28.29
N SER A 237 7.52 -2.22 27.21
CA SER A 237 8.19 -3.52 27.19
C SER A 237 9.27 -3.54 26.11
N TYR A 238 10.20 -4.49 26.20
CA TYR A 238 11.17 -4.76 25.14
C TYR A 238 11.04 -6.19 24.63
N LEU A 239 11.41 -6.42 23.39
CA LEU A 239 11.46 -7.74 22.79
C LEU A 239 12.80 -8.39 23.10
N GLN A 240 12.79 -9.47 23.86
CA GLN A 240 13.94 -10.34 24.08
C GLN A 240 13.95 -11.43 23.01
N ILE A 241 14.94 -11.38 22.13
CA ILE A 241 15.11 -12.35 21.05
C ILE A 241 15.98 -13.49 21.56
N MET A 242 15.44 -14.70 21.62
CA MET A 242 16.15 -15.91 22.04
C MET A 242 16.41 -16.85 20.85
N ALA A 243 15.67 -16.65 19.75
CA ALA A 243 15.80 -17.43 18.54
C ALA A 243 17.17 -17.24 17.88
N SER A 244 17.74 -18.30 17.32
CA SER A 244 18.87 -18.27 16.40
C SER A 244 18.45 -17.73 15.03
N GLU A 245 17.25 -18.11 14.57
CA GLU A 245 16.63 -17.64 13.34
C GLU A 245 15.29 -16.97 13.66
N LEU A 246 15.03 -15.85 13.01
CA LEU A 246 13.80 -15.10 13.14
C LEU A 246 12.93 -15.29 11.89
N SER A 247 11.64 -15.05 12.04
CA SER A 247 10.67 -14.99 10.92
C SER A 247 10.23 -13.56 10.67
N ASP A 248 10.08 -13.19 9.41
CA ASP A 248 9.52 -11.92 8.96
C ASP A 248 8.06 -11.70 9.41
N LYS A 249 7.38 -12.78 9.79
CA LYS A 249 6.00 -12.74 10.29
C LYS A 249 5.87 -12.18 11.71
N LEU A 250 6.95 -12.17 12.51
CA LEU A 250 6.90 -11.72 13.91
C LEU A 250 6.41 -10.27 14.04
N LEU A 251 7.05 -9.35 13.34
CA LEU A 251 6.64 -7.93 13.36
C LEU A 251 5.24 -7.76 12.79
N LEU A 252 4.93 -8.44 11.70
CA LEU A 252 3.65 -8.41 11.03
C LEU A 252 2.50 -8.81 11.97
N GLU A 253 2.57 -9.99 12.59
CA GLU A 253 1.54 -10.48 13.49
C GLU A 253 1.33 -9.56 14.71
N ILE A 254 2.40 -8.92 15.22
CA ILE A 254 2.27 -7.92 16.30
C ILE A 254 1.51 -6.68 15.82
N LEU A 255 1.82 -6.18 14.61
CA LEU A 255 1.18 -4.98 14.07
C LEU A 255 -0.26 -5.23 13.60
N GLU A 256 -0.64 -6.48 13.31
CA GLU A 256 -2.01 -6.85 12.92
C GLU A 256 -2.99 -6.92 14.09
N LEU A 257 -2.50 -6.91 15.32
CA LEU A 257 -3.36 -6.98 16.52
C LEU A 257 -4.38 -5.84 16.58
N ASP A 258 -5.59 -6.17 17.07
CA ASP A 258 -6.63 -5.21 17.42
C ASP A 258 -6.33 -4.55 18.79
N ALA A 259 -5.20 -3.87 18.86
CA ALA A 259 -4.74 -3.19 20.05
C ALA A 259 -4.07 -1.85 19.70
N GLU A 260 -4.24 -0.87 20.58
CA GLU A 260 -3.44 0.37 20.50
C GLU A 260 -2.04 0.07 21.01
N LEU A 261 -1.07 0.11 20.10
CA LEU A 261 0.33 -0.14 20.43
C LEU A 261 1.27 0.69 19.56
N THR A 262 2.44 0.95 20.10
CA THR A 262 3.56 1.52 19.36
C THR A 262 4.74 0.56 19.44
N VAL A 263 5.19 0.08 18.28
CA VAL A 263 6.45 -0.66 18.16
C VAL A 263 7.52 0.32 17.71
N THR A 264 8.65 0.32 18.41
CA THR A 264 9.76 1.22 18.11
C THR A 264 11.07 0.44 18.05
N MET A 265 11.81 0.63 16.99
CA MET A 265 13.12 0.05 16.78
C MET A 265 14.15 1.18 16.69
N HIS A 266 15.00 1.32 17.72
CA HIS A 266 16.18 2.18 17.63
C HIS A 266 17.32 1.37 17.07
N ILE A 267 17.90 1.83 15.97
CA ILE A 267 18.93 1.13 15.23
C ILE A 267 20.15 2.04 15.11
N GLN A 268 21.27 1.54 15.58
CA GLN A 268 22.58 2.20 15.49
C GLN A 268 23.56 1.28 14.78
N THR A 269 24.11 1.73 13.66
CA THR A 269 25.15 1.00 12.94
C THR A 269 26.46 1.06 13.73
N VAL A 270 27.11 -0.08 13.89
CA VAL A 270 28.45 -0.15 14.45
C VAL A 270 29.49 0.10 13.36
N ASP A 271 30.52 0.89 13.65
CA ASP A 271 31.64 1.07 12.72
C ASP A 271 32.21 -0.29 12.29
N GLN A 272 32.44 -0.51 11.01
CA GLN A 272 32.80 -1.81 10.45
C GLN A 272 34.14 -2.32 11.00
N VAL A 273 35.12 -1.43 11.15
CA VAL A 273 36.43 -1.80 11.69
C VAL A 273 36.30 -2.22 13.16
N LYS A 274 35.50 -1.47 13.92
CA LYS A 274 35.22 -1.76 15.33
C LYS A 274 34.42 -3.06 15.48
N ALA A 275 33.44 -3.31 14.63
CA ALA A 275 32.66 -4.56 14.61
C ALA A 275 33.57 -5.77 14.38
N ILE A 276 34.37 -5.76 13.31
CA ILE A 276 35.33 -6.82 12.99
C ILE A 276 36.31 -7.05 14.12
N LYS A 277 36.87 -5.98 14.72
CA LYS A 277 37.78 -6.08 15.84
C LYS A 277 37.12 -6.72 17.06
N THR A 278 35.88 -6.36 17.34
CA THR A 278 35.11 -6.92 18.47
C THR A 278 34.87 -8.41 18.28
N VAL A 279 34.43 -8.84 17.07
CA VAL A 279 34.19 -10.26 16.76
C VAL A 279 35.50 -11.06 16.83
N LYS A 280 36.62 -10.56 16.27
CA LYS A 280 37.94 -11.19 16.38
C LYS A 280 38.38 -11.35 17.84
N GLY A 281 38.13 -10.34 18.69
CA GLY A 281 38.38 -10.44 20.12
C GLY A 281 37.57 -11.55 20.78
N LYS A 282 36.29 -11.69 20.44
CA LYS A 282 35.44 -12.77 20.96
C LYS A 282 35.87 -14.16 20.48
N ILE A 283 36.29 -14.30 19.22
CA ILE A 283 36.86 -15.56 18.69
C ILE A 283 38.10 -15.94 19.52
N SER A 284 39.02 -14.99 19.76
CA SER A 284 40.19 -15.24 20.59
C SER A 284 39.85 -15.66 22.03
N ASP A 285 38.78 -15.10 22.61
CA ASP A 285 38.35 -15.51 23.95
C ASP A 285 37.72 -16.93 23.92
N ILE A 286 36.94 -17.27 22.89
CA ILE A 286 36.41 -18.62 22.69
C ILE A 286 37.55 -19.63 22.51
N ASP A 287 38.59 -19.30 21.74
CA ASP A 287 39.74 -20.18 21.55
C ASP A 287 40.51 -20.41 22.86
N LYS A 288 40.65 -19.40 23.71
CA LYS A 288 41.21 -19.59 25.07
C LYS A 288 40.35 -20.55 25.90
N MET A 289 39.03 -20.41 25.86
CA MET A 289 38.11 -21.31 26.56
C MET A 289 38.23 -22.75 26.02
N LYS A 290 38.36 -22.95 24.70
CA LYS A 290 38.63 -24.27 24.13
C LYS A 290 39.93 -24.89 24.69
N VAL A 291 41.04 -24.13 24.70
CA VAL A 291 42.32 -24.59 25.25
C VAL A 291 42.20 -24.94 26.74
N GLU A 292 41.44 -24.16 27.52
CA GLU A 292 41.19 -24.47 28.93
C GLU A 292 40.40 -25.77 29.12
N GLU A 293 39.33 -25.99 28.31
CA GLU A 293 38.55 -27.23 28.38
C GLU A 293 39.37 -28.44 27.92
N GLN A 294 40.19 -28.32 26.88
CA GLN A 294 41.11 -29.37 26.45
C GLN A 294 42.10 -29.73 27.53
N ARG A 295 42.66 -28.76 28.23
CA ARG A 295 43.56 -29.00 29.38
C ARG A 295 42.85 -29.68 30.56
N LYS A 296 41.59 -29.33 30.82
CA LYS A 296 40.78 -30.01 31.85
C LYS A 296 40.48 -31.45 31.45
N ALA A 297 40.11 -31.71 30.21
CA ALA A 297 39.84 -33.05 29.70
C ALA A 297 41.11 -33.94 29.82
N THR A 298 42.27 -33.43 29.38
CA THR A 298 43.55 -34.15 29.49
C THR A 298 43.89 -34.47 30.95
N ARG A 299 43.68 -33.55 31.89
CA ARG A 299 43.92 -33.79 33.32
C ARG A 299 42.96 -34.81 33.93
N ALA A 300 41.75 -34.90 33.40
CA ALA A 300 40.72 -35.84 33.84
C ALA A 300 40.78 -37.19 33.11
N GLY A 301 41.72 -37.38 32.19
CA GLY A 301 41.89 -38.64 31.43
C GLY A 301 40.88 -38.84 30.31
N TYR A 302 40.20 -37.75 29.86
CA TYR A 302 39.28 -37.77 28.71
C TYR A 302 39.99 -37.30 27.45
N ASP A 303 39.41 -37.63 26.31
CA ASP A 303 39.89 -37.18 25.01
C ASP A 303 39.76 -35.64 24.90
N PRO A 304 40.88 -34.91 24.69
CA PRO A 304 40.88 -33.44 24.57
C PRO A 304 40.13 -32.91 23.33
N ASP A 305 39.83 -33.74 22.35
CA ASP A 305 39.06 -33.35 21.18
C ASP A 305 37.54 -33.32 21.43
N ILE A 306 37.08 -33.87 22.55
CA ILE A 306 35.70 -33.81 23.01
C ILE A 306 35.45 -32.48 23.74
N LEU A 307 35.07 -31.44 22.97
CA LEU A 307 34.68 -30.14 23.51
C LEU A 307 33.19 -30.07 23.84
N PRO A 308 32.78 -29.23 24.81
CA PRO A 308 31.38 -28.95 25.07
C PRO A 308 30.69 -28.48 23.77
N PRO A 309 29.49 -29.06 23.42
CA PRO A 309 28.79 -28.74 22.19
C PRO A 309 28.52 -27.23 22.00
N ASP A 310 28.19 -26.53 23.07
CA ASP A 310 27.97 -25.07 23.05
C ASP A 310 29.21 -24.29 22.59
N LEU A 311 30.41 -24.73 23.05
CA LEU A 311 31.67 -24.05 22.69
C LEU A 311 32.04 -24.25 21.21
N VAL A 312 31.72 -25.43 20.67
CA VAL A 312 31.88 -25.73 19.24
C VAL A 312 30.95 -24.88 18.41
N THR A 313 29.68 -24.80 18.80
CA THR A 313 28.67 -23.99 18.12
C THR A 313 29.02 -22.51 18.15
N PHE A 314 29.34 -21.95 19.33
CA PHE A 314 29.73 -20.53 19.44
C PHE A 314 30.97 -20.18 18.61
N SER A 315 31.94 -21.12 18.51
CA SER A 315 33.11 -20.90 17.68
C SER A 315 32.78 -20.85 16.19
N LYS A 316 31.90 -21.74 15.73
CA LYS A 316 31.44 -21.78 14.36
C LYS A 316 30.63 -20.50 14.01
N ASP A 317 29.67 -20.14 14.84
CA ASP A 317 28.82 -18.96 14.65
C ASP A 317 29.66 -17.67 14.62
N ALA A 318 30.65 -17.56 15.49
CA ALA A 318 31.55 -16.39 15.53
C ALA A 318 32.44 -16.30 14.27
N ALA A 319 32.91 -17.44 13.75
CA ALA A 319 33.69 -17.49 12.51
C ALA A 319 32.84 -17.15 11.28
N GLU A 320 31.60 -17.66 11.21
CA GLU A 320 30.63 -17.33 10.15
C GLU A 320 30.28 -15.84 10.18
N LEU A 321 29.98 -15.29 11.37
CA LEU A 321 29.73 -13.86 11.53
C LEU A 321 30.92 -13.00 11.06
N LEU A 322 32.15 -13.42 11.37
CA LEU A 322 33.34 -12.72 10.90
C LEU A 322 33.46 -12.77 9.37
N ALA A 323 33.21 -13.92 8.77
CA ALA A 323 33.25 -14.10 7.32
C ALA A 323 32.19 -13.22 6.65
N ASP A 324 30.98 -13.17 7.19
CA ASP A 324 29.88 -12.33 6.68
C ASP A 324 30.24 -10.84 6.74
N LEU A 325 30.78 -10.37 7.85
CA LEU A 325 31.24 -8.98 8.02
C LEU A 325 32.40 -8.60 7.10
N GLN A 326 33.24 -9.57 6.68
CA GLN A 326 34.43 -9.32 5.84
C GLN A 326 34.16 -9.46 4.34
N SER A 327 33.29 -10.40 3.94
CA SER A 327 33.12 -10.81 2.54
C SER A 327 31.77 -10.46 1.94
N ARG A 328 30.74 -10.24 2.75
CA ARG A 328 29.40 -9.89 2.32
C ARG A 328 29.11 -8.43 2.68
N ASN A 329 28.14 -7.85 2.02
CA ASN A 329 27.67 -6.49 2.33
C ASN A 329 26.85 -6.45 3.64
N GLU A 330 27.35 -7.16 4.68
CA GLU A 330 26.77 -7.22 6.02
C GLU A 330 27.39 -6.17 6.92
N ARG A 331 26.54 -5.46 7.65
CA ARG A 331 26.92 -4.53 8.73
C ARG A 331 26.43 -5.06 10.06
N MET A 332 27.00 -4.55 11.14
CA MET A 332 26.55 -4.83 12.49
C MET A 332 25.73 -3.66 13.02
N PHE A 333 24.57 -3.95 13.53
CA PHE A 333 23.66 -3.00 14.17
C PHE A 333 23.47 -3.32 15.64
N LEU A 334 23.27 -2.28 16.45
CA LEU A 334 22.74 -2.38 17.80
C LEU A 334 21.26 -2.00 17.76
N LEU A 335 20.40 -2.94 18.10
CA LEU A 335 18.95 -2.81 18.05
C LEU A 335 18.36 -2.76 19.45
N THR A 336 17.60 -1.71 19.77
CA THR A 336 16.63 -1.65 20.88
C THR A 336 15.23 -1.80 20.31
N PHE A 337 14.53 -2.87 20.66
CA PHE A 337 13.16 -3.12 20.18
C PHE A 337 12.18 -2.94 21.32
N LEU A 338 11.38 -1.89 21.25
CA LEU A 338 10.40 -1.50 22.28
C LEU A 338 8.98 -1.74 21.79
N ILE A 339 8.10 -2.12 22.70
CA ILE A 339 6.65 -2.25 22.48
C ILE A 339 5.96 -1.52 23.60
N VAL A 340 5.17 -0.51 23.27
CA VAL A 340 4.33 0.22 24.22
C VAL A 340 2.88 -0.09 23.90
N ASN A 341 2.19 -0.73 24.83
CA ASN A 341 0.76 -0.96 24.76
C ASN A 341 0.01 0.11 25.56
N THR A 342 -1.14 0.56 25.06
CA THR A 342 -2.04 1.47 25.76
C THR A 342 -3.48 0.96 25.72
N ALA A 343 -4.22 1.13 26.82
CA ALA A 343 -5.61 0.67 26.91
C ALA A 343 -6.41 1.52 27.90
N PRO A 344 -7.75 1.59 27.74
CA PRO A 344 -8.61 2.37 28.65
C PRO A 344 -8.69 1.74 30.06
N THR A 345 -8.48 0.44 30.18
CA THR A 345 -8.51 -0.27 31.47
C THR A 345 -7.26 -1.10 31.67
N ARG A 346 -6.91 -1.35 32.93
CA ARG A 346 -5.75 -2.18 33.28
C ARG A 346 -5.93 -3.62 32.81
N GLU A 347 -7.14 -4.16 32.92
CA GLU A 347 -7.44 -5.53 32.48
C GLU A 347 -7.22 -5.69 30.97
N ARG A 348 -7.71 -4.74 30.16
CA ARG A 348 -7.47 -4.74 28.70
C ARG A 348 -5.99 -4.65 28.39
N LEU A 349 -5.25 -3.79 29.09
CA LEU A 349 -3.80 -3.65 28.91
C LEU A 349 -3.07 -4.99 29.17
N GLU A 350 -3.41 -5.70 30.25
CA GLU A 350 -2.81 -6.98 30.59
C GLU A 350 -3.11 -8.04 29.51
N ASN A 351 -4.35 -8.08 29.01
CA ASN A 351 -4.76 -9.00 27.95
C ASN A 351 -4.03 -8.69 26.63
N ASP A 352 -3.89 -7.43 26.27
CA ASP A 352 -3.18 -7.03 25.04
C ASP A 352 -1.70 -7.42 25.13
N ILE A 353 -1.03 -7.19 26.26
CA ILE A 353 0.37 -7.61 26.49
C ILE A 353 0.52 -9.12 26.49
N PHE A 354 -0.42 -9.85 27.09
CA PHE A 354 -0.43 -11.30 27.07
C PHE A 354 -0.50 -11.84 25.63
N THR A 355 -1.35 -11.25 24.80
CA THR A 355 -1.48 -11.60 23.39
C THR A 355 -0.20 -11.32 22.60
N VAL A 356 0.40 -10.14 22.78
CA VAL A 356 1.69 -9.80 22.15
C VAL A 356 2.79 -10.77 22.57
N ASN A 357 2.84 -11.13 23.86
CA ASN A 357 3.82 -12.10 24.34
C ASN A 357 3.58 -13.51 23.78
N GLY A 358 2.33 -13.93 23.60
CA GLY A 358 1.96 -15.18 22.94
C GLY A 358 2.49 -15.26 21.51
N ILE A 359 2.35 -14.17 20.74
CA ILE A 359 2.93 -14.07 19.40
C ILE A 359 4.47 -14.16 19.47
N ALA A 360 5.10 -13.42 20.37
CA ALA A 360 6.56 -13.46 20.51
C ALA A 360 7.06 -14.86 20.83
N GLN A 361 6.39 -15.59 21.74
CA GLN A 361 6.75 -16.97 22.10
C GLN A 361 6.66 -17.95 20.92
N LYS A 362 5.70 -17.78 20.01
CA LYS A 362 5.59 -18.56 18.78
C LYS A 362 6.87 -18.51 17.93
N TYR A 363 7.61 -17.42 18.03
CA TYR A 363 8.86 -17.16 17.30
C TYR A 363 10.12 -17.22 18.20
N ASN A 364 10.06 -17.96 19.31
CA ASN A 364 11.15 -18.07 20.28
C ASN A 364 11.68 -16.70 20.76
N CYS A 365 10.76 -15.78 20.97
CA CYS A 365 11.02 -14.48 21.56
C CYS A 365 10.18 -14.31 22.83
N ALA A 366 10.50 -13.34 23.66
CA ALA A 366 9.71 -12.99 24.83
C ALA A 366 9.54 -11.47 24.95
N VAL A 367 8.36 -11.03 25.34
CA VAL A 367 8.10 -9.63 25.67
C VAL A 367 8.32 -9.43 27.16
N LYS A 368 9.34 -8.64 27.52
CA LYS A 368 9.71 -8.33 28.90
C LYS A 368 9.37 -6.89 29.22
N ARG A 369 8.69 -6.66 30.33
CA ARG A 369 8.43 -5.28 30.80
C ARG A 369 9.69 -4.60 31.28
N LEU A 370 9.73 -3.30 31.06
CA LEU A 370 10.81 -2.44 31.55
C LEU A 370 10.53 -2.09 33.03
N ASP A 371 10.94 -2.95 33.95
CA ASP A 371 10.72 -2.76 35.39
C ASP A 371 11.46 -1.50 35.88
N TRP A 372 10.71 -0.54 36.46
CA TRP A 372 11.19 0.76 36.93
C TRP A 372 11.76 1.71 35.85
N GLN A 373 11.58 1.36 34.57
CA GLN A 373 12.00 2.16 33.40
C GLN A 373 10.82 2.50 32.48
N GLN A 374 9.61 2.57 33.03
CA GLN A 374 8.40 2.83 32.26
C GLN A 374 8.41 4.23 31.61
N GLU A 375 8.88 5.25 32.32
CA GLU A 375 9.06 6.60 31.79
C GLU A 375 10.03 6.61 30.63
N GLN A 376 11.23 6.05 30.83
CA GLN A 376 12.28 5.98 29.79
C GLN A 376 11.79 5.19 28.57
N GLY A 377 11.12 4.06 28.77
CA GLY A 377 10.56 3.24 27.71
C GLY A 377 9.50 3.97 26.90
N TYR A 378 8.56 4.64 27.59
CA TYR A 378 7.52 5.40 26.92
C TYR A 378 8.09 6.60 26.15
N MET A 379 8.98 7.38 26.75
CA MET A 379 9.61 8.51 26.07
C MET A 379 10.47 8.08 24.89
N SER A 380 11.11 6.90 24.95
CA SER A 380 11.87 6.32 23.86
C SER A 380 10.97 5.79 22.73
N SER A 381 9.69 5.54 22.99
CA SER A 381 8.74 5.10 21.93
C SER A 381 8.21 6.24 21.08
N LEU A 382 8.37 7.49 21.52
CA LEU A 382 7.95 8.65 20.74
C LEU A 382 8.80 8.79 19.47
N ALA A 383 8.19 9.21 18.36
CA ALA A 383 8.89 9.38 17.08
C ALA A 383 9.83 10.60 17.05
N LEU A 384 10.75 10.64 18.01
CA LEU A 384 11.70 11.74 18.21
C LEU A 384 13.14 11.39 17.85
N GLY A 385 13.50 10.09 17.81
CA GLY A 385 14.87 9.63 17.71
C GLY A 385 15.59 9.59 19.06
N TYR A 386 14.87 9.78 20.17
CA TYR A 386 15.41 9.69 21.52
C TYR A 386 15.37 8.25 22.04
N ASN A 387 16.49 7.72 22.54
CA ASN A 387 16.55 6.42 23.20
C ASN A 387 17.15 6.57 24.60
N GLY A 388 16.36 6.36 25.63
CA GLY A 388 16.77 6.32 27.04
C GLY A 388 16.95 4.90 27.59
N ILE A 389 16.91 3.87 26.73
CA ILE A 389 17.02 2.46 27.10
C ILE A 389 18.37 1.90 26.65
N GLU A 390 19.12 1.32 27.57
CA GLU A 390 20.44 0.74 27.29
C GLU A 390 20.39 -0.72 26.81
N ILE A 391 19.21 -1.37 26.83
CA ILE A 391 19.02 -2.75 26.35
C ILE A 391 19.17 -2.77 24.83
N GLN A 392 20.26 -3.38 24.37
CA GLN A 392 20.59 -3.48 22.95
C GLN A 392 20.96 -4.91 22.57
N ARG A 393 20.58 -5.34 21.37
CA ARG A 393 21.02 -6.59 20.76
C ARG A 393 21.85 -6.29 19.53
N GLY A 394 23.02 -6.94 19.42
CA GLY A 394 23.83 -6.92 18.20
C GLY A 394 23.18 -7.83 17.14
N MET A 395 23.00 -7.31 15.94
CA MET A 395 22.39 -8.03 14.80
C MET A 395 23.12 -7.65 13.51
N THR A 396 23.17 -8.58 12.55
CA THR A 396 23.68 -8.31 11.20
C THR A 396 22.63 -7.60 10.36
N THR A 397 22.99 -7.15 9.15
CA THR A 397 22.02 -6.58 8.20
C THR A 397 20.89 -7.55 7.92
N SER A 398 21.19 -8.79 7.53
CA SER A 398 20.21 -9.82 7.22
C SER A 398 19.28 -10.11 8.40
N SER A 399 19.85 -10.23 9.61
CA SER A 399 19.05 -10.46 10.82
C SER A 399 18.16 -9.26 11.19
N THR A 400 18.63 -8.02 10.94
CA THR A 400 17.83 -6.82 11.20
C THR A 400 16.75 -6.65 10.13
N ALA A 401 17.08 -6.97 8.87
CA ALA A 401 16.16 -6.87 7.74
C ALA A 401 14.97 -7.84 7.84
N ILE A 402 15.06 -8.88 8.67
CA ILE A 402 13.93 -9.80 8.91
C ILE A 402 12.69 -9.07 9.47
N PHE A 403 12.90 -7.96 10.17
CA PHE A 403 11.81 -7.07 10.56
C PHE A 403 11.35 -6.23 9.37
N VAL A 404 10.83 -6.91 8.34
CA VAL A 404 10.29 -6.26 7.14
C VAL A 404 9.13 -5.37 7.56
N PRO A 405 9.19 -4.06 7.25
CA PRO A 405 8.16 -3.13 7.71
C PRO A 405 6.93 -3.10 6.79
N PHE A 406 6.92 -3.91 5.74
CA PHE A 406 5.89 -3.89 4.72
C PHE A 406 4.92 -5.05 4.89
N MET A 407 3.63 -4.74 4.81
CA MET A 407 2.54 -5.70 4.97
C MET A 407 1.74 -5.83 3.69
N THR A 408 0.72 -5.01 3.57
CA THR A 408 -0.18 -4.95 2.43
C THR A 408 -0.54 -3.50 2.20
N ARG A 409 -0.44 -3.06 0.96
CA ARG A 409 -0.82 -1.70 0.61
C ARG A 409 -2.32 -1.51 0.85
N GLU A 410 -2.64 -0.55 1.68
CA GLU A 410 -4.01 -0.12 1.87
C GLU A 410 -4.46 0.70 0.65
N LEU A 411 -5.49 0.22 -0.05
CA LEU A 411 -6.07 0.98 -1.15
C LEU A 411 -7.08 1.97 -0.58
N ARG A 412 -6.57 3.12 -0.20
CA ARG A 412 -7.32 4.23 0.33
C ARG A 412 -6.97 5.50 -0.41
N MET A 413 -7.97 6.17 -0.93
CA MET A 413 -7.82 7.45 -1.61
C MET A 413 -8.69 8.50 -0.94
N ASP A 414 -8.15 9.70 -0.75
CA ASP A 414 -8.90 10.85 -0.27
C ASP A 414 -9.73 11.47 -1.41
N GLY A 415 -10.89 12.01 -1.05
CA GLY A 415 -11.81 12.64 -2.01
C GLY A 415 -12.99 11.74 -2.38
N PRO A 416 -13.63 12.00 -3.54
CA PRO A 416 -14.76 11.21 -4.03
C PRO A 416 -14.26 9.82 -4.47
N SER A 417 -14.32 8.86 -3.56
CA SER A 417 -13.92 7.48 -3.80
C SER A 417 -15.09 6.53 -3.58
N LEU A 418 -15.09 5.43 -4.33
CA LEU A 418 -16.11 4.39 -4.27
C LEU A 418 -15.70 3.30 -3.28
N TYR A 419 -16.70 2.75 -2.58
CA TYR A 419 -16.50 1.62 -1.69
C TYR A 419 -16.44 0.31 -2.48
N TYR A 420 -15.33 -0.41 -2.36
CA TYR A 420 -15.13 -1.71 -3.01
C TYR A 420 -15.30 -2.90 -2.08
N GLY A 421 -15.02 -2.75 -0.80
CA GLY A 421 -15.12 -3.83 0.18
C GLY A 421 -14.25 -3.57 1.40
N MET A 422 -13.91 -4.66 2.08
CA MET A 422 -12.94 -4.66 3.18
C MET A 422 -11.71 -5.46 2.77
N ASN A 423 -10.54 -4.99 3.15
CA ASN A 423 -9.29 -5.71 2.95
C ASN A 423 -9.34 -7.02 3.75
N ALA A 424 -9.05 -8.15 3.11
CA ALA A 424 -9.15 -9.46 3.72
C ALA A 424 -8.14 -9.70 4.86
N LEU A 425 -7.02 -8.99 4.86
CA LEU A 425 -5.97 -9.10 5.88
C LEU A 425 -6.14 -8.06 6.98
N SER A 426 -6.17 -6.77 6.62
CA SER A 426 -6.26 -5.69 7.61
C SER A 426 -7.68 -5.41 8.08
N HIS A 427 -8.70 -5.95 7.39
CA HIS A 427 -10.13 -5.65 7.59
C HIS A 427 -10.48 -4.15 7.50
N ASN A 428 -9.58 -3.34 6.95
CA ASN A 428 -9.85 -1.94 6.68
C ASN A 428 -10.71 -1.76 5.43
N VAL A 429 -11.42 -0.66 5.37
CA VAL A 429 -12.30 -0.33 4.24
C VAL A 429 -11.48 0.03 3.01
N ILE A 430 -11.79 -0.59 1.88
CA ILE A 430 -11.21 -0.24 0.57
C ILE A 430 -12.07 0.83 -0.06
N MET A 431 -11.49 2.03 -0.22
CA MET A 431 -12.10 3.17 -0.87
C MET A 431 -11.16 3.65 -1.97
N ALA A 432 -11.62 3.65 -3.22
CA ALA A 432 -10.78 4.03 -4.35
C ALA A 432 -11.53 4.87 -5.38
N ASP A 433 -10.82 5.81 -5.98
CA ASP A 433 -11.20 6.48 -7.21
C ASP A 433 -10.42 5.83 -8.36
N ARG A 434 -11.08 5.02 -9.18
CA ARG A 434 -10.43 4.32 -10.29
C ARG A 434 -9.77 5.27 -11.29
N LYS A 435 -10.34 6.46 -11.49
CA LYS A 435 -9.81 7.45 -12.43
C LYS A 435 -8.43 7.98 -12.04
N LYS A 436 -8.07 7.86 -10.74
CA LYS A 436 -6.74 8.23 -10.22
C LYS A 436 -5.74 7.09 -10.25
N LEU A 437 -6.15 5.88 -10.58
CA LEU A 437 -5.23 4.75 -10.74
C LEU A 437 -4.44 4.89 -12.04
N LYS A 438 -3.28 4.22 -12.11
CA LYS A 438 -2.46 4.16 -13.34
C LYS A 438 -3.25 3.61 -14.54
N SER A 439 -4.20 2.72 -14.28
CA SER A 439 -5.20 2.23 -15.23
C SER A 439 -6.55 2.16 -14.54
N ALA A 440 -7.60 2.67 -15.18
CA ALA A 440 -8.95 2.63 -14.67
C ALA A 440 -9.65 1.28 -14.92
N ASN A 441 -9.02 0.36 -15.64
CA ASN A 441 -9.58 -0.94 -15.97
C ASN A 441 -9.74 -1.82 -14.72
N GLY A 442 -10.81 -2.61 -14.69
CA GLY A 442 -11.11 -3.54 -13.60
C GLY A 442 -11.55 -4.90 -14.13
N LEU A 443 -11.31 -5.96 -13.38
CA LEU A 443 -11.67 -7.32 -13.72
C LEU A 443 -12.35 -7.99 -12.53
N TYR A 444 -13.55 -8.58 -12.75
CA TYR A 444 -14.29 -9.37 -11.77
C TYR A 444 -14.13 -10.85 -12.09
N LEU A 445 -13.42 -11.58 -11.25
CA LEU A 445 -13.21 -13.02 -11.37
C LEU A 445 -13.92 -13.77 -10.23
N GLY A 446 -14.45 -14.94 -10.56
CA GLY A 446 -15.09 -15.82 -9.58
C GLY A 446 -15.83 -16.96 -10.26
N SER A 447 -16.11 -18.02 -9.53
CA SER A 447 -16.95 -19.13 -9.98
C SER A 447 -18.42 -18.72 -10.13
N THR A 448 -19.24 -19.55 -10.76
CA THR A 448 -20.69 -19.34 -10.85
C THR A 448 -21.29 -19.28 -9.44
N GLY A 449 -22.16 -18.30 -9.18
CA GLY A 449 -22.77 -18.11 -7.85
C GLY A 449 -21.90 -17.34 -6.83
N SER A 450 -20.66 -16.98 -7.15
CA SER A 450 -19.77 -16.25 -6.23
C SER A 450 -20.13 -14.78 -6.00
N GLY A 451 -21.12 -14.24 -6.74
CA GLY A 451 -21.55 -12.85 -6.61
C GLY A 451 -20.89 -11.85 -7.57
N LYS A 452 -20.20 -12.30 -8.65
CA LYS A 452 -19.58 -11.42 -9.64
C LYS A 452 -20.52 -10.34 -10.19
N SER A 453 -21.66 -10.76 -10.75
CA SER A 453 -22.66 -9.85 -11.31
C SER A 453 -23.23 -8.91 -10.24
N PHE A 454 -23.40 -9.38 -9.01
CA PHE A 454 -23.84 -8.54 -7.90
C PHE A 454 -22.80 -7.46 -7.54
N ALA A 455 -21.52 -7.83 -7.47
CA ALA A 455 -20.43 -6.88 -7.21
C ALA A 455 -20.33 -5.80 -8.30
N ALA A 456 -20.45 -6.18 -9.58
CA ALA A 456 -20.44 -5.26 -10.70
C ALA A 456 -21.68 -4.34 -10.71
N LYS A 457 -22.88 -4.87 -10.42
CA LYS A 457 -24.11 -4.06 -10.27
C LYS A 457 -24.01 -3.08 -9.10
N ARG A 458 -23.39 -3.49 -7.99
CA ARG A 458 -23.14 -2.60 -6.84
C ARG A 458 -22.19 -1.45 -7.23
N GLU A 459 -21.14 -1.72 -7.99
CA GLU A 459 -20.24 -0.65 -8.47
C GLU A 459 -20.98 0.30 -9.41
N LEU A 460 -21.76 -0.21 -10.37
CA LEU A 460 -22.59 0.60 -11.26
C LEU A 460 -23.52 1.53 -10.45
N LEU A 461 -24.23 0.98 -9.47
CA LEU A 461 -25.12 1.76 -8.60
C LEU A 461 -24.32 2.82 -7.82
N ASN A 462 -23.14 2.46 -7.30
CA ASN A 462 -22.29 3.37 -6.55
C ASN A 462 -21.81 4.54 -7.42
N VAL A 463 -21.36 4.28 -8.65
CA VAL A 463 -21.01 5.32 -9.65
C VAL A 463 -22.22 6.20 -9.95
N PHE A 464 -23.38 5.59 -10.20
CA PHE A 464 -24.62 6.31 -10.51
C PHE A 464 -25.02 7.28 -9.39
N LEU A 465 -24.93 6.85 -8.13
CA LEU A 465 -25.34 7.67 -6.99
C LEU A 465 -24.29 8.73 -6.61
N ALA A 466 -23.00 8.38 -6.67
CA ALA A 466 -21.91 9.22 -6.14
C ALA A 466 -21.33 10.19 -7.16
N ILE A 467 -21.40 9.89 -8.47
CA ILE A 467 -20.75 10.67 -9.54
C ILE A 467 -21.81 11.01 -10.62
N PRO A 468 -22.66 12.02 -10.38
CA PRO A 468 -23.79 12.34 -11.28
C PRO A 468 -23.40 12.67 -12.72
N GLN A 469 -22.20 13.17 -12.95
CA GLN A 469 -21.69 13.57 -14.26
C GLN A 469 -21.18 12.40 -15.12
N ASP A 470 -20.97 11.23 -14.51
CA ASP A 470 -20.47 10.07 -15.26
C ASP A 470 -21.61 9.41 -16.05
N ARG A 471 -21.29 9.04 -17.29
CA ARG A 471 -22.14 8.19 -18.14
C ARG A 471 -21.76 6.73 -17.91
N ILE A 472 -22.76 5.87 -17.97
CA ILE A 472 -22.60 4.44 -17.72
C ILE A 472 -23.13 3.68 -18.94
N ILE A 473 -22.29 2.90 -19.57
CA ILE A 473 -22.65 2.04 -20.69
C ILE A 473 -22.38 0.60 -20.29
N VAL A 474 -23.38 -0.25 -20.47
CA VAL A 474 -23.32 -1.68 -20.15
C VAL A 474 -23.55 -2.47 -21.43
N VAL A 475 -22.64 -3.40 -21.72
CA VAL A 475 -22.86 -4.43 -22.75
C VAL A 475 -23.17 -5.73 -22.02
N ASP A 476 -24.40 -6.20 -22.13
CA ASP A 476 -24.99 -7.27 -21.32
C ASP A 476 -25.39 -8.48 -22.19
N PRO A 477 -24.49 -9.44 -22.39
CA PRO A 477 -24.77 -10.61 -23.22
C PRO A 477 -25.88 -11.52 -22.68
N MET A 478 -26.15 -11.44 -21.36
CA MET A 478 -27.07 -12.34 -20.69
C MET A 478 -28.42 -11.68 -20.29
N GLY A 479 -28.52 -10.37 -20.37
CA GLY A 479 -29.71 -9.62 -19.98
C GLY A 479 -29.91 -9.49 -18.47
N GLU A 480 -28.82 -9.56 -17.69
CA GLU A 480 -28.89 -9.49 -16.22
C GLU A 480 -28.99 -8.05 -15.68
N TYR A 481 -28.53 -7.06 -16.43
CA TYR A 481 -28.43 -5.65 -16.00
C TYR A 481 -29.66 -4.81 -16.40
N ALA A 482 -30.42 -5.21 -17.41
CA ALA A 482 -31.55 -4.47 -17.92
C ALA A 482 -32.55 -4.03 -16.84
N PRO A 483 -32.97 -4.89 -15.87
CA PRO A 483 -33.94 -4.47 -14.84
C PRO A 483 -33.36 -3.39 -13.88
N LEU A 484 -32.05 -3.38 -13.66
CA LEU A 484 -31.39 -2.33 -12.85
C LEU A 484 -31.37 -1.02 -13.62
N VAL A 485 -30.99 -1.05 -14.91
CA VAL A 485 -30.89 0.12 -15.77
C VAL A 485 -32.25 0.80 -15.94
N GLU A 486 -33.31 0.03 -16.16
CA GLU A 486 -34.71 0.54 -16.22
C GLU A 486 -35.12 1.25 -14.93
N ARG A 487 -34.82 0.66 -13.76
CA ARG A 487 -35.10 1.28 -12.45
C ARG A 487 -34.36 2.58 -12.25
N LEU A 488 -33.12 2.69 -12.79
CA LEU A 488 -32.33 3.91 -12.76
C LEU A 488 -32.82 4.96 -13.79
N GLY A 489 -33.85 4.65 -14.60
CA GLY A 489 -34.37 5.52 -15.66
C GLY A 489 -33.46 5.59 -16.87
N GLY A 490 -32.60 4.58 -17.05
CA GLY A 490 -31.71 4.43 -18.18
C GLY A 490 -32.41 3.83 -19.40
N GLN A 491 -31.70 3.77 -20.51
CA GLN A 491 -32.15 3.22 -21.78
C GLN A 491 -31.65 1.77 -21.92
N VAL A 492 -32.58 0.86 -22.23
CA VAL A 492 -32.25 -0.53 -22.59
C VAL A 492 -32.44 -0.67 -24.10
N ILE A 493 -31.38 -1.10 -24.77
CA ILE A 493 -31.33 -1.32 -26.23
C ILE A 493 -31.14 -2.82 -26.46
N GLU A 494 -32.18 -3.48 -26.92
CA GLU A 494 -32.08 -4.91 -27.26
C GLU A 494 -31.60 -5.05 -28.70
N ILE A 495 -30.51 -5.80 -28.88
CA ILE A 495 -29.96 -6.17 -30.20
C ILE A 495 -30.20 -7.66 -30.37
N ALA A 496 -31.20 -7.97 -31.19
CA ALA A 496 -31.65 -9.33 -31.48
C ALA A 496 -32.21 -9.39 -32.91
N PRO A 497 -32.29 -10.57 -33.53
CA PRO A 497 -32.83 -10.70 -34.93
C PRO A 497 -34.21 -10.08 -35.13
N ASP A 498 -35.05 -10.14 -34.12
CA ASP A 498 -36.41 -9.60 -34.16
C ASP A 498 -36.55 -8.19 -33.57
N SER A 499 -35.43 -7.56 -33.19
CA SER A 499 -35.41 -6.22 -32.61
C SER A 499 -35.48 -5.14 -33.71
N PRO A 500 -36.18 -4.00 -33.46
CA PRO A 500 -36.12 -2.85 -34.36
C PRO A 500 -34.82 -2.04 -34.24
N ASN A 501 -33.93 -2.40 -33.31
CA ASN A 501 -32.67 -1.68 -33.06
C ASN A 501 -31.55 -2.30 -33.88
N HIS A 502 -30.83 -1.44 -34.60
CA HIS A 502 -29.71 -1.85 -35.47
C HIS A 502 -28.47 -1.03 -35.17
N ILE A 503 -27.31 -1.69 -35.27
CA ILE A 503 -25.98 -1.08 -35.23
C ILE A 503 -25.23 -1.54 -36.48
N SER A 504 -24.79 -0.61 -37.31
CA SER A 504 -23.99 -0.91 -38.49
C SER A 504 -22.50 -1.07 -38.10
N PRO A 505 -21.84 -2.16 -38.47
CA PRO A 505 -20.40 -2.30 -38.32
C PRO A 505 -19.60 -1.32 -39.21
N MET A 506 -20.29 -0.74 -40.20
CA MET A 506 -19.70 0.15 -41.19
C MET A 506 -19.70 1.62 -40.75
N ASP A 507 -20.30 1.97 -39.61
CA ASP A 507 -20.29 3.34 -39.14
C ASP A 507 -18.86 3.80 -38.79
N VAL A 508 -18.51 5.00 -39.24
CA VAL A 508 -17.21 5.64 -38.94
C VAL A 508 -17.46 7.08 -38.52
N GLN A 509 -16.78 7.51 -37.44
CA GLN A 509 -16.78 8.89 -37.01
C GLN A 509 -15.51 9.57 -37.48
N MET A 510 -15.65 10.54 -38.39
CA MET A 510 -14.52 11.22 -39.04
C MET A 510 -13.82 12.26 -38.13
N ASP A 511 -14.46 12.70 -37.03
CA ASP A 511 -13.99 13.78 -36.15
C ASP A 511 -13.14 13.29 -34.95
N MET A 512 -12.50 12.14 -35.04
CA MET A 512 -11.62 11.67 -33.99
C MET A 512 -10.31 12.45 -33.95
N GLY A 513 -10.13 13.32 -32.97
CA GLY A 513 -8.94 14.15 -32.73
C GLY A 513 -7.71 13.37 -32.23
N GLY A 514 -7.40 12.22 -32.79
CA GLY A 514 -6.25 11.39 -32.44
C GLY A 514 -5.36 11.10 -33.66
N GLY A 515 -4.08 10.81 -33.44
CA GLY A 515 -3.07 10.70 -34.49
C GLY A 515 -3.24 9.63 -35.57
N ASP A 516 -4.20 8.70 -35.44
CA ASP A 516 -4.46 7.64 -36.41
C ASP A 516 -5.67 8.00 -37.29
N SER A 517 -5.60 7.65 -38.58
CA SER A 517 -6.73 7.85 -39.51
C SER A 517 -7.95 7.04 -39.07
N PRO A 518 -9.13 7.66 -38.89
CA PRO A 518 -10.38 6.95 -38.52
C PRO A 518 -10.68 5.78 -39.44
N LEU A 519 -10.38 5.90 -40.73
CA LEU A 519 -10.55 4.83 -41.70
C LEU A 519 -9.57 3.66 -41.50
N SER A 520 -8.35 3.93 -41.01
CA SER A 520 -7.41 2.85 -40.70
C SER A 520 -7.89 2.00 -39.51
N LEU A 521 -8.40 2.67 -38.45
CA LEU A 521 -8.97 1.97 -37.30
C LEU A 521 -10.23 1.17 -37.69
N LYS A 522 -11.06 1.73 -38.57
CA LYS A 522 -12.24 1.03 -39.10
C LYS A 522 -11.84 -0.16 -39.99
N ALA A 523 -10.79 -0.05 -40.78
CA ALA A 523 -10.27 -1.15 -41.58
C ALA A 523 -9.78 -2.30 -40.68
N ASP A 524 -9.05 -1.99 -39.61
CA ASP A 524 -8.60 -2.99 -38.62
C ASP A 524 -9.79 -3.67 -37.91
N PHE A 525 -10.82 -2.91 -37.55
CA PHE A 525 -12.02 -3.47 -36.98
C PHE A 525 -12.73 -4.43 -37.96
N LEU A 526 -12.89 -4.02 -39.23
CA LEU A 526 -13.54 -4.85 -40.27
C LEU A 526 -12.71 -6.09 -40.60
N LEU A 527 -11.37 -6.03 -40.57
CA LEU A 527 -10.50 -7.20 -40.63
C LEU A 527 -10.81 -8.17 -39.49
N SER A 528 -10.90 -7.69 -38.25
CA SER A 528 -11.24 -8.51 -37.08
C SER A 528 -12.65 -9.10 -37.18
N LEU A 529 -13.62 -8.34 -37.70
CA LEU A 529 -14.97 -8.82 -37.94
C LEU A 529 -14.99 -9.95 -38.97
N CYS A 530 -14.32 -9.76 -40.10
CA CYS A 530 -14.18 -10.79 -41.13
C CYS A 530 -13.46 -12.05 -40.59
N GLU A 531 -12.46 -11.88 -39.72
CA GLU A 531 -11.78 -13.01 -39.07
C GLU A 531 -12.72 -13.81 -38.16
N LEU A 532 -13.61 -13.16 -37.43
CA LEU A 532 -14.65 -13.83 -36.63
C LEU A 532 -15.67 -14.60 -37.51
N VAL A 533 -15.97 -14.11 -38.71
CA VAL A 533 -16.94 -14.71 -39.61
C VAL A 533 -16.34 -15.83 -40.44
N VAL A 534 -15.11 -15.66 -40.94
CA VAL A 534 -14.47 -16.48 -41.98
C VAL A 534 -13.33 -17.34 -41.48
N GLY A 535 -12.59 -16.84 -40.48
CA GLY A 535 -11.21 -17.27 -40.18
C GLY A 535 -11.03 -18.68 -39.61
N GLY A 536 -12.05 -19.29 -39.02
CA GLY A 536 -11.93 -20.61 -38.41
C GLY A 536 -10.81 -20.69 -37.34
N ARG A 537 -10.08 -21.84 -37.23
CA ARG A 537 -9.01 -22.01 -36.23
C ARG A 537 -7.70 -21.31 -36.59
N ASP A 538 -7.43 -21.11 -37.88
CA ASP A 538 -6.14 -20.61 -38.38
C ASP A 538 -6.16 -19.10 -38.69
N GLY A 539 -7.28 -18.45 -38.48
CA GLY A 539 -7.47 -17.02 -38.78
C GLY A 539 -7.50 -16.75 -40.31
N LEU A 540 -7.50 -15.45 -40.67
CA LEU A 540 -7.42 -15.01 -42.05
C LEU A 540 -6.01 -15.14 -42.61
N GLN A 541 -5.89 -15.68 -43.83
CA GLN A 541 -4.62 -15.77 -44.56
C GLN A 541 -4.14 -14.38 -45.01
N PRO A 542 -2.84 -14.15 -45.21
CA PRO A 542 -2.30 -12.84 -45.61
C PRO A 542 -2.96 -12.26 -46.89
N ILE A 543 -3.26 -13.12 -47.86
CA ILE A 543 -3.95 -12.72 -49.10
C ILE A 543 -5.35 -12.22 -48.79
N GLU A 544 -6.08 -12.92 -47.93
CA GLU A 544 -7.43 -12.53 -47.51
C GLU A 544 -7.44 -11.18 -46.81
N LYS A 545 -6.49 -10.93 -45.89
CA LYS A 545 -6.33 -9.64 -45.23
C LYS A 545 -6.10 -8.51 -46.23
N THR A 546 -5.24 -8.74 -47.23
CA THR A 546 -4.97 -7.75 -48.29
C THR A 546 -6.20 -7.47 -49.15
N VAL A 547 -6.97 -8.48 -49.48
CA VAL A 547 -8.20 -8.34 -50.28
C VAL A 547 -9.26 -7.54 -49.47
N ILE A 548 -9.45 -7.88 -48.21
CA ILE A 548 -10.40 -7.16 -47.33
C ILE A 548 -10.00 -5.68 -47.20
N ASP A 549 -8.73 -5.39 -46.88
CA ASP A 549 -8.24 -4.01 -46.75
C ASP A 549 -8.45 -3.20 -48.04
N ARG A 550 -8.17 -3.80 -49.21
CA ARG A 550 -8.41 -3.15 -50.50
C ARG A 550 -9.90 -2.86 -50.74
N CYS A 551 -10.79 -3.79 -50.44
CA CYS A 551 -12.22 -3.62 -50.60
C CYS A 551 -12.77 -2.54 -49.62
N VAL A 552 -12.31 -2.56 -48.37
CA VAL A 552 -12.67 -1.55 -47.38
C VAL A 552 -12.30 -0.14 -47.86
N ARG A 553 -11.07 0.05 -48.34
CA ARG A 553 -10.65 1.34 -48.91
C ARG A 553 -11.48 1.78 -50.08
N GLN A 554 -11.90 0.85 -50.93
CA GLN A 554 -12.74 1.17 -52.10
C GLN A 554 -14.15 1.60 -51.68
N VAL A 555 -14.74 0.89 -50.72
CA VAL A 555 -16.08 1.19 -50.20
C VAL A 555 -16.13 2.56 -49.49
N TYR A 556 -15.10 2.94 -48.78
CA TYR A 556 -15.01 4.23 -48.10
C TYR A 556 -14.40 5.36 -48.96
N ARG A 557 -14.11 5.12 -50.24
CA ARG A 557 -13.39 6.08 -51.09
C ARG A 557 -14.07 7.45 -51.19
N GLU A 558 -15.40 7.49 -51.35
CA GLU A 558 -16.16 8.72 -51.46
C GLU A 558 -16.12 9.52 -50.15
N MET A 559 -16.24 8.84 -49.01
CA MET A 559 -16.10 9.46 -47.68
C MET A 559 -14.67 9.98 -47.44
N ALA A 560 -13.65 9.23 -47.84
CA ALA A 560 -12.26 9.63 -47.74
C ALA A 560 -11.91 10.88 -48.55
N LEU A 561 -12.65 11.08 -49.67
CA LEU A 561 -12.52 12.28 -50.53
C LEU A 561 -13.36 13.47 -50.02
N GLY A 562 -14.13 13.31 -48.95
CA GLY A 562 -14.98 14.37 -48.38
C GLY A 562 -16.09 14.81 -49.28
N LEU A 563 -16.65 13.96 -50.13
CA LEU A 563 -17.74 14.30 -51.03
C LEU A 563 -19.03 14.48 -50.21
N GLU A 564 -19.74 15.59 -50.41
CA GLU A 564 -21.00 15.90 -49.71
C GLU A 564 -22.12 14.86 -49.98
N THR A 565 -22.00 14.11 -51.06
CA THR A 565 -22.95 13.05 -51.46
C THR A 565 -22.60 11.67 -50.89
N ALA A 566 -21.47 11.55 -50.21
CA ALA A 566 -20.99 10.27 -49.66
C ALA A 566 -21.99 9.76 -48.61
N LYS A 567 -22.49 8.55 -48.81
CA LYS A 567 -23.34 7.85 -47.83
C LYS A 567 -22.45 6.91 -47.01
N THR A 568 -22.79 6.73 -45.73
CA THR A 568 -22.19 5.68 -44.93
C THR A 568 -22.47 4.32 -45.53
N PRO A 569 -21.47 3.55 -45.90
CA PRO A 569 -21.68 2.23 -46.50
C PRO A 569 -22.31 1.26 -45.51
N LEU A 570 -22.97 0.23 -46.04
CA LEU A 570 -23.48 -0.90 -45.28
C LEU A 570 -22.59 -2.14 -45.50
N LEU A 571 -22.83 -3.18 -44.72
CA LEU A 571 -22.07 -4.46 -44.86
C LEU A 571 -22.31 -5.08 -46.25
N GLN A 572 -23.45 -4.82 -46.82
CA GLN A 572 -23.78 -5.17 -48.21
C GLN A 572 -22.81 -4.59 -49.23
N ASP A 573 -22.40 -3.33 -49.05
CA ASP A 573 -21.47 -2.68 -49.99
C ASP A 573 -20.09 -3.35 -49.98
N LEU A 574 -19.62 -3.77 -48.79
CA LEU A 574 -18.39 -4.55 -48.65
C LEU A 574 -18.55 -5.93 -49.31
N TYR A 575 -19.69 -6.60 -49.11
CA TYR A 575 -20.00 -7.88 -49.72
C TYR A 575 -19.98 -7.79 -51.26
N GLU A 576 -20.64 -6.80 -51.84
CA GLU A 576 -20.67 -6.58 -53.29
C GLU A 576 -19.30 -6.25 -53.87
N GLU A 577 -18.50 -5.45 -53.15
CA GLU A 577 -17.14 -5.13 -53.58
C GLU A 577 -16.21 -6.35 -53.54
N LEU A 578 -16.36 -7.22 -52.55
CA LEU A 578 -15.64 -8.53 -52.52
C LEU A 578 -16.01 -9.44 -53.70
N LEU A 579 -17.29 -9.46 -54.11
CA LEU A 579 -17.70 -10.23 -55.28
C LEU A 579 -17.13 -9.72 -56.61
N ARG A 580 -16.73 -8.44 -56.68
CA ARG A 580 -16.08 -7.83 -57.87
C ARG A 580 -14.61 -8.18 -58.01
N GLN A 581 -14.01 -8.69 -56.95
CA GLN A 581 -12.56 -9.01 -56.96
C GLN A 581 -12.31 -10.32 -57.70
N PRO A 582 -11.19 -10.44 -58.45
CA PRO A 582 -10.90 -11.62 -59.25
C PRO A 582 -10.39 -12.82 -58.42
N GLU A 583 -9.90 -12.58 -57.19
CA GLU A 583 -9.28 -13.59 -56.35
C GLU A 583 -10.30 -14.60 -55.81
N PRO A 584 -10.01 -15.90 -55.77
CA PRO A 584 -10.91 -16.90 -55.20
C PRO A 584 -11.11 -16.73 -53.69
N GLU A 585 -10.11 -16.16 -52.99
CA GLU A 585 -10.17 -15.82 -51.59
C GLU A 585 -11.26 -14.75 -51.30
N ALA A 586 -11.38 -13.76 -52.15
CA ALA A 586 -12.44 -12.75 -52.06
C ALA A 586 -13.83 -13.40 -52.13
N LYS A 587 -14.01 -14.36 -53.00
CA LYS A 587 -15.28 -15.08 -53.17
C LYS A 587 -15.60 -15.95 -51.95
N ARG A 588 -14.59 -16.54 -51.33
CA ARG A 588 -14.74 -17.28 -50.08
C ARG A 588 -15.22 -16.37 -48.94
N ILE A 589 -14.62 -15.20 -48.82
CA ILE A 589 -15.01 -14.19 -47.80
C ILE A 589 -16.43 -13.71 -48.07
N ALA A 590 -16.74 -13.34 -49.31
CA ALA A 590 -18.07 -12.90 -49.67
C ALA A 590 -19.13 -13.96 -49.34
N THR A 591 -18.91 -15.23 -49.70
CA THR A 591 -19.82 -16.35 -49.39
C THR A 591 -20.04 -16.48 -47.87
N ALA A 592 -19.03 -16.27 -47.03
CA ALA A 592 -19.18 -16.32 -45.58
C ALA A 592 -19.94 -15.10 -45.03
N LEU A 593 -19.79 -13.92 -45.64
CA LEU A 593 -20.54 -12.71 -45.29
C LEU A 593 -21.99 -12.69 -45.77
N GLU A 594 -22.33 -13.48 -46.82
CA GLU A 594 -23.65 -13.54 -47.39
C GLU A 594 -24.76 -13.79 -46.36
N LEU A 595 -24.48 -14.66 -45.38
CA LEU A 595 -25.38 -14.97 -44.28
C LEU A 595 -25.78 -13.72 -43.47
N TYR A 596 -24.87 -12.76 -43.34
CA TYR A 596 -25.05 -11.54 -42.56
C TYR A 596 -25.49 -10.33 -43.39
N CYS A 597 -25.45 -10.42 -44.70
CA CYS A 597 -25.87 -9.35 -45.61
C CYS A 597 -27.25 -9.61 -46.17
N THR A 598 -27.42 -10.72 -46.88
CA THR A 598 -28.67 -11.10 -47.58
C THR A 598 -29.36 -12.31 -46.97
N GLY A 599 -28.67 -13.02 -46.09
CA GLY A 599 -29.17 -14.22 -45.42
C GLY A 599 -30.04 -13.93 -44.19
N SER A 600 -30.33 -15.00 -43.43
CA SER A 600 -31.21 -14.96 -42.26
C SER A 600 -30.65 -14.21 -41.04
N LEU A 601 -29.37 -13.83 -41.05
CA LEU A 601 -28.72 -13.12 -39.95
C LEU A 601 -28.33 -11.68 -40.33
N ASN A 602 -29.12 -11.01 -41.15
CA ASN A 602 -28.86 -9.68 -41.70
C ASN A 602 -29.04 -8.52 -40.71
N LEU A 603 -29.09 -8.80 -39.39
CA LEU A 603 -29.27 -7.85 -38.30
C LEU A 603 -28.33 -6.62 -38.39
N PHE A 604 -27.12 -6.80 -38.87
CA PHE A 604 -26.06 -5.77 -38.93
C PHE A 604 -25.96 -5.09 -40.31
N ASN A 605 -26.83 -5.44 -41.25
CA ASN A 605 -26.87 -4.84 -42.59
C ASN A 605 -27.94 -3.74 -42.69
N HIS A 606 -28.09 -2.93 -41.65
CA HIS A 606 -29.02 -1.81 -41.59
C HIS A 606 -28.28 -0.57 -41.05
N PRO A 607 -28.72 0.65 -41.42
CA PRO A 607 -28.19 1.86 -40.82
C PRO A 607 -28.41 1.86 -39.30
N THR A 608 -27.46 2.39 -38.56
CA THR A 608 -27.60 2.53 -37.10
C THR A 608 -28.76 3.48 -36.77
N ASN A 609 -29.64 3.02 -35.90
CA ASN A 609 -30.81 3.78 -35.44
C ASN A 609 -30.85 3.96 -33.91
N VAL A 610 -29.83 3.54 -33.21
CA VAL A 610 -29.68 3.69 -31.76
C VAL A 610 -28.79 4.89 -31.42
N ASN A 611 -29.02 5.47 -30.23
CA ASN A 611 -28.22 6.58 -29.73
C ASN A 611 -27.82 6.35 -28.27
N LEU A 612 -26.82 7.12 -27.80
CA LEU A 612 -26.28 7.07 -26.43
C LEU A 612 -26.68 8.32 -25.62
N ASN A 613 -27.85 8.88 -25.83
CA ASN A 613 -28.26 10.14 -25.19
C ASN A 613 -28.61 10.00 -23.71
N SER A 614 -28.96 8.79 -23.26
CA SER A 614 -29.21 8.53 -21.84
C SER A 614 -27.91 8.45 -21.03
N ARG A 615 -27.99 8.90 -19.78
CA ARG A 615 -26.87 8.77 -18.84
C ARG A 615 -26.48 7.31 -18.56
N VAL A 616 -27.47 6.41 -18.57
CA VAL A 616 -27.26 4.96 -18.40
C VAL A 616 -27.83 4.25 -19.59
N VAL A 617 -27.01 3.52 -20.33
CA VAL A 617 -27.41 2.74 -21.51
C VAL A 617 -27.00 1.29 -21.32
N CYS A 618 -27.89 0.36 -21.61
CA CYS A 618 -27.61 -1.08 -21.57
C CYS A 618 -27.91 -1.71 -22.91
N PHE A 619 -26.92 -2.30 -23.56
CA PHE A 619 -27.08 -3.12 -24.74
C PHE A 619 -27.31 -4.57 -24.33
N VAL A 620 -28.49 -5.10 -24.59
CA VAL A 620 -28.84 -6.49 -24.27
C VAL A 620 -28.68 -7.34 -25.52
N LEU A 621 -27.83 -8.38 -25.42
CA LEU A 621 -27.53 -9.30 -26.54
C LEU A 621 -28.14 -10.69 -26.30
N LYS A 622 -29.24 -10.76 -25.58
CA LYS A 622 -29.92 -12.01 -25.25
C LYS A 622 -30.77 -12.48 -26.43
N GLY A 623 -30.96 -13.80 -26.53
CA GLY A 623 -31.80 -14.37 -27.60
C GLY A 623 -31.09 -14.72 -28.90
N MET A 624 -29.77 -14.56 -28.96
CA MET A 624 -28.90 -14.94 -30.08
C MET A 624 -28.11 -16.23 -29.83
N GLY A 625 -27.87 -17.00 -30.88
CA GLY A 625 -26.96 -18.11 -30.86
C GLY A 625 -25.53 -17.66 -30.49
N GLU A 626 -24.68 -18.57 -29.98
CA GLU A 626 -23.34 -18.23 -29.46
C GLU A 626 -22.46 -17.50 -30.48
N ASN A 627 -22.48 -17.93 -31.75
CA ASN A 627 -21.63 -17.33 -32.79
C ASN A 627 -22.12 -15.89 -33.13
N LEU A 628 -23.43 -15.69 -33.30
CA LEU A 628 -23.98 -14.38 -33.58
C LEU A 628 -23.75 -13.42 -32.40
N ARG A 629 -23.81 -13.91 -31.16
CA ARG A 629 -23.53 -13.11 -29.95
C ARG A 629 -22.10 -12.60 -29.91
N LYS A 630 -21.10 -13.40 -30.32
CA LYS A 630 -19.70 -12.96 -30.40
C LYS A 630 -19.54 -11.80 -31.39
N ILE A 631 -20.17 -11.90 -32.54
CA ILE A 631 -20.20 -10.85 -33.57
C ILE A 631 -20.90 -9.61 -33.03
N ALA A 632 -22.06 -9.77 -32.43
CA ALA A 632 -22.85 -8.68 -31.85
C ALA A 632 -22.05 -7.95 -30.74
N MET A 633 -21.35 -8.67 -29.87
CA MET A 633 -20.47 -8.09 -28.87
C MET A 633 -19.35 -7.27 -29.50
N HIS A 634 -18.72 -7.78 -30.56
CA HIS A 634 -17.63 -7.10 -31.22
C HIS A 634 -18.09 -5.78 -31.88
N ILE A 635 -19.23 -5.83 -32.60
CA ILE A 635 -19.84 -4.65 -33.22
C ILE A 635 -20.32 -3.62 -32.17
N THR A 636 -20.98 -4.08 -31.12
CA THR A 636 -21.47 -3.19 -30.06
C THR A 636 -20.30 -2.52 -29.32
N ASN A 637 -19.20 -3.24 -29.05
CA ASN A 637 -18.01 -2.68 -28.43
C ASN A 637 -17.32 -1.62 -29.31
N ASP A 638 -17.22 -1.85 -30.63
CA ASP A 638 -16.70 -0.86 -31.58
C ASP A 638 -17.56 0.40 -31.59
N PHE A 639 -18.88 0.24 -31.66
CA PHE A 639 -19.83 1.35 -31.61
C PHE A 639 -19.71 2.17 -30.33
N VAL A 640 -19.65 1.50 -29.16
CA VAL A 640 -19.50 2.16 -27.86
C VAL A 640 -18.15 2.89 -27.76
N THR A 641 -17.07 2.23 -28.17
CA THR A 641 -15.72 2.81 -28.10
C THR A 641 -15.59 4.04 -28.99
N SER A 642 -16.12 3.96 -30.22
CA SER A 642 -16.14 5.07 -31.16
C SER A 642 -16.97 6.25 -30.64
N ALA A 643 -18.14 5.99 -30.02
CA ALA A 643 -19.00 7.03 -29.47
C ALA A 643 -18.46 7.68 -28.17
N VAL A 644 -17.63 6.96 -27.39
CA VAL A 644 -17.00 7.49 -26.17
C VAL A 644 -15.74 8.28 -26.48
N GLY A 645 -15.00 7.91 -27.54
CA GLY A 645 -13.78 8.60 -27.96
C GLY A 645 -14.01 10.02 -28.47
N THR A 646 -15.26 10.41 -28.78
CA THR A 646 -15.67 11.73 -29.27
C THR A 646 -16.19 12.67 -28.16
N ASN A 647 -16.26 12.24 -26.92
CA ASN A 647 -16.68 13.04 -25.74
C ASN A 647 -15.46 13.21 -24.78
#